data_c5cfe4359bcf9bdd7d81fad8d6113dbb
#
_entry.id   c5cfe4359bcf9bdd7d81fad8d6113dbb
#
_cell.length_a   1.000
_cell.length_b   1.000
_cell.length_c   1.000
_cell.angle_alpha   90.00
_cell.angle_beta   90.00
_cell.angle_gamma   90.00
#
_symmetry.space_group_name_H-M   'P 1'
#
loop_
_entity.id
_entity.type
_entity.pdbx_description
1 polymer ?
#
loop_
_entity_poly.entity_id
_entity_poly.type
_entity_poly.pdbx_seq_one_letter_code
_entity_poly.pdbx_strand_id
1 'polypeptide(L)'
;MSLYSITGAQLAFGHVALLDHADFSLEAGERVGLIGRNGAGKSSLLKIVAELARPDDGLVTRQQDLVTVYVEQEPEFGPGQTVFEAVASGLTHTQALLDEFDVIAHRLADTPEGAEHDALMARMNTLQSSLDLHDAWNWRTRVATTLAQIGLDGAQRVEALSGGMKKRVALARALVLQPDVLLLDEPTNHLDFEGIRWLEELLVSQRSSVLFITHDRAFLDRVATRIVELDRGRLLSYPGNFSQYQVRKEQQLEVERVENDKFDKLLAQEEVWIRKGVEARRTRSVGRIARLVEMRKERTERRNAQGNVRLDVAQGEKSGKIVAEMTDVTIRYDGRTYIDRFTGTVMRGDKIGLIGPNGVGKTTMLKLILGELTPDEGKVRTGTNLQVAYFDQMRAQLDLDKSLADTISPGSEWVEIGGTRKHVMSYLGDFLFAPERARSPVRSLSGGERNRLLLARLFARPANVLVLDEPTNDLDIPTLELLEELLTDYDGTVLLVSHDRAFLDNVVTSVIAAEGNGLWREYVGGFTDWQTQHARSEELAKDAAKRSGEAAREAAPAPRDDAGKNAAAGRNTQRSVKLSFKEQRELDALPEQIAALEAEQKAINAQLEDGSIFARDAKEGTRLTERYAALDDELLVALERWEELEAKRKPS
;
A
#
# COMPACT_ATOMS: atom_id res chain seq x y z
N MET A 1 20.09 19.64 12.85
CA MET A 1 20.34 20.85 12.04
C MET A 1 19.39 20.81 10.86
N SER A 2 18.66 21.93 10.66
CA SER A 2 17.71 22.01 9.53
C SER A 2 18.48 22.08 8.20
N LEU A 3 18.22 21.14 7.31
CA LEU A 3 18.75 21.13 5.95
C LEU A 3 17.95 22.04 5.03
N TYR A 4 16.66 22.13 5.30
CA TYR A 4 15.70 22.88 4.50
C TYR A 4 14.65 23.52 5.40
N SER A 5 14.31 24.79 5.13
CA SER A 5 13.25 25.51 5.85
C SER A 5 12.44 26.35 4.89
N ILE A 6 11.14 26.22 4.96
CA ILE A 6 10.15 27.02 4.25
C ILE A 6 9.33 27.75 5.30
N THR A 7 9.17 29.06 5.17
CA THR A 7 8.41 29.89 6.11
C THR A 7 7.40 30.74 5.34
N GLY A 8 6.14 30.60 5.73
CA GLY A 8 5.03 31.37 5.20
C GLY A 8 4.76 31.17 3.71
N ALA A 9 5.08 29.98 3.14
CA ALA A 9 4.92 29.73 1.72
C ALA A 9 3.47 29.81 1.26
N GLN A 10 3.25 30.52 0.17
CA GLN A 10 1.97 30.64 -0.51
C GLN A 10 2.11 30.14 -1.94
N LEU A 11 1.14 29.35 -2.39
CA LEU A 11 1.04 28.89 -3.77
C LEU A 11 -0.41 28.70 -4.14
N ALA A 12 -0.87 29.30 -5.24
CA ALA A 12 -2.23 29.16 -5.73
C ALA A 12 -2.28 28.68 -7.18
N PHE A 13 -3.25 27.84 -7.48
CA PHE A 13 -3.58 27.45 -8.85
C PHE A 13 -4.97 27.98 -9.20
N GLY A 14 -5.01 29.06 -9.96
CA GLY A 14 -6.23 29.81 -10.22
C GLY A 14 -6.84 30.38 -8.94
N HIS A 15 -8.00 29.87 -8.53
CA HIS A 15 -8.70 30.30 -7.31
C HIS A 15 -8.47 29.38 -6.10
N VAL A 16 -7.71 28.31 -6.26
CA VAL A 16 -7.47 27.31 -5.21
C VAL A 16 -6.08 27.53 -4.62
N ALA A 17 -6.03 27.90 -3.34
CA ALA A 17 -4.78 27.96 -2.59
C ALA A 17 -4.31 26.52 -2.28
N LEU A 18 -3.15 26.16 -2.84
CA LEU A 18 -2.49 24.88 -2.56
C LEU A 18 -1.63 24.97 -1.29
N LEU A 19 -0.95 26.11 -1.09
CA LEU A 19 -0.24 26.45 0.14
C LEU A 19 -0.74 27.80 0.62
N ASP A 20 -1.00 27.92 1.92
CA ASP A 20 -1.55 29.12 2.58
C ASP A 20 -0.76 29.37 3.87
N HIS A 21 0.27 30.21 3.78
CA HIS A 21 1.23 30.50 4.86
C HIS A 21 1.81 29.20 5.46
N ALA A 22 2.26 28.29 4.59
CA ALA A 22 2.73 26.98 4.99
C ALA A 22 4.18 27.05 5.50
N ASP A 23 4.41 26.48 6.68
CA ASP A 23 5.74 26.33 7.28
C ASP A 23 6.18 24.88 7.20
N PHE A 24 7.41 24.64 6.76
CA PHE A 24 7.99 23.31 6.66
C PHE A 24 9.48 23.34 6.99
N SER A 25 9.97 22.32 7.67
CA SER A 25 11.40 22.11 7.89
C SER A 25 11.77 20.66 7.68
N LEU A 26 12.99 20.39 7.21
CA LEU A 26 13.55 19.05 7.08
C LEU A 26 14.89 19.01 7.80
N GLU A 27 15.05 18.10 8.74
CA GLU A 27 16.28 17.92 9.49
C GLU A 27 17.14 16.77 8.92
N ALA A 28 18.43 16.78 9.26
CA ALA A 28 19.36 15.75 8.83
C ALA A 28 18.97 14.36 9.36
N GLY A 29 18.89 13.37 8.48
CA GLY A 29 18.54 11.99 8.78
C GLY A 29 17.05 11.74 9.05
N GLU A 30 16.18 12.75 8.89
CA GLU A 30 14.74 12.56 8.98
C GLU A 30 14.18 11.84 7.74
N ARG A 31 13.17 11.01 7.98
CA ARG A 31 12.33 10.41 6.93
C ARG A 31 10.90 10.92 7.11
N VAL A 32 10.54 11.91 6.31
CA VAL A 32 9.25 12.61 6.40
C VAL A 32 8.28 12.05 5.38
N GLY A 33 7.18 11.47 5.85
CA GLY A 33 6.04 11.09 5.01
C GLY A 33 5.10 12.28 4.82
N LEU A 34 4.92 12.75 3.59
CA LEU A 34 3.98 13.81 3.24
C LEU A 34 2.66 13.20 2.78
N ILE A 35 1.62 13.42 3.55
CA ILE A 35 0.27 12.92 3.28
C ILE A 35 -0.70 14.08 3.04
N GLY A 36 -1.88 13.77 2.52
CA GLY A 36 -2.94 14.73 2.23
C GLY A 36 -3.75 14.33 1.02
N ARG A 37 -4.85 15.01 0.78
CA ARG A 37 -5.76 14.71 -0.33
C ARG A 37 -5.08 14.85 -1.68
N ASN A 38 -5.59 14.11 -2.68
CA ASN A 38 -5.14 14.28 -4.05
C ASN A 38 -5.52 15.67 -4.58
N GLY A 39 -4.56 16.33 -5.25
CA GLY A 39 -4.70 17.71 -5.70
C GLY A 39 -4.50 18.78 -4.61
N ALA A 40 -4.15 18.40 -3.37
CA ALA A 40 -3.88 19.36 -2.29
C ALA A 40 -2.58 20.17 -2.47
N GLY A 41 -1.67 19.74 -3.37
CA GLY A 41 -0.41 20.43 -3.60
C GLY A 41 0.84 19.70 -3.10
N LYS A 42 0.73 18.40 -2.73
CA LYS A 42 1.85 17.58 -2.24
C LYS A 42 3.05 17.59 -3.21
N SER A 43 2.83 17.21 -4.46
CA SER A 43 3.90 17.21 -5.50
C SER A 43 4.41 18.61 -5.80
N SER A 44 3.58 19.66 -5.66
CA SER A 44 4.03 21.05 -5.79
C SER A 44 4.98 21.42 -4.66
N LEU A 45 4.72 21.00 -3.43
CA LEU A 45 5.65 21.18 -2.30
C LEU A 45 6.98 20.45 -2.56
N LEU A 46 6.96 19.20 -3.04
CA LEU A 46 8.18 18.49 -3.40
C LEU A 46 8.98 19.23 -4.47
N LYS A 47 8.30 19.76 -5.50
CA LYS A 47 8.94 20.57 -6.55
C LYS A 47 9.53 21.87 -6.03
N ILE A 48 8.91 22.50 -5.01
CA ILE A 48 9.49 23.67 -4.33
C ILE A 48 10.77 23.28 -3.60
N VAL A 49 10.75 22.16 -2.85
CA VAL A 49 11.94 21.65 -2.15
C VAL A 49 13.03 21.23 -3.14
N ALA A 50 12.64 20.69 -4.30
CA ALA A 50 13.56 20.36 -5.41
C ALA A 50 14.06 21.58 -6.20
N GLU A 51 13.60 22.79 -5.89
CA GLU A 51 13.88 24.04 -6.64
C GLU A 51 13.39 24.01 -8.10
N LEU A 52 12.51 23.07 -8.45
CA LEU A 52 11.87 22.98 -9.76
C LEU A 52 10.68 23.94 -9.90
N ALA A 53 10.16 24.43 -8.79
CA ALA A 53 9.09 25.43 -8.72
C ALA A 53 9.41 26.46 -7.63
N ARG A 54 8.83 27.65 -7.75
CA ARG A 54 8.91 28.69 -6.72
C ARG A 54 7.54 28.94 -6.13
N PRO A 55 7.43 29.17 -4.82
CA PRO A 55 6.19 29.64 -4.22
C PRO A 55 5.87 31.07 -4.73
N ASP A 56 4.59 31.46 -4.68
CA ASP A 56 4.14 32.80 -5.03
C ASP A 56 4.64 33.84 -4.00
N ASP A 57 4.72 33.43 -2.72
CA ASP A 57 5.24 34.22 -1.60
C ASP A 57 5.82 33.27 -0.53
N GLY A 58 6.62 33.83 0.39
CA GLY A 58 7.30 33.08 1.45
C GLY A 58 8.81 32.95 1.24
N LEU A 59 9.48 32.49 2.28
CA LEU A 59 10.93 32.34 2.30
C LEU A 59 11.32 30.85 2.27
N VAL A 60 12.16 30.50 1.31
CA VAL A 60 12.77 29.17 1.20
C VAL A 60 14.26 29.30 1.53
N THR A 61 14.71 28.59 2.55
CA THR A 61 16.12 28.57 2.98
C THR A 61 16.64 27.15 2.93
N ARG A 62 17.82 26.95 2.36
CA ARG A 62 18.52 25.67 2.36
C ARG A 62 19.95 25.81 2.86
N GLN A 63 20.50 24.71 3.35
CA GLN A 63 21.91 24.62 3.67
C GLN A 63 22.75 24.73 2.39
N GLN A 64 23.91 25.40 2.47
CA GLN A 64 24.82 25.53 1.35
C GLN A 64 25.37 24.15 0.94
N ASP A 65 25.62 23.98 -0.37
CA ASP A 65 26.17 22.75 -0.98
C ASP A 65 25.37 21.47 -0.75
N LEU A 66 24.07 21.60 -0.44
CA LEU A 66 23.17 20.47 -0.24
C LEU A 66 22.85 19.78 -1.58
N VAL A 67 23.11 18.48 -1.69
CA VAL A 67 22.74 17.67 -2.86
C VAL A 67 21.32 17.15 -2.67
N THR A 68 20.35 17.75 -3.39
CA THR A 68 18.95 17.35 -3.38
C THR A 68 18.59 16.68 -4.69
N VAL A 69 18.01 15.48 -4.62
CA VAL A 69 17.59 14.72 -5.81
C VAL A 69 16.11 14.40 -5.74
N TYR A 70 15.39 14.71 -6.81
CA TYR A 70 13.96 14.42 -6.96
C TYR A 70 13.76 13.25 -7.92
N VAL A 71 13.00 12.26 -7.48
CA VAL A 71 12.57 11.10 -8.27
C VAL A 71 11.09 11.28 -8.59
N GLU A 72 10.80 11.43 -9.87
CA GLU A 72 9.43 11.60 -10.38
C GLU A 72 8.60 10.32 -10.27
N GLN A 73 7.29 10.47 -10.21
CA GLN A 73 6.32 9.37 -10.16
C GLN A 73 6.47 8.43 -11.37
N GLU A 74 6.62 8.99 -12.58
CA GLU A 74 6.86 8.26 -13.84
C GLU A 74 8.18 8.69 -14.44
N PRO A 75 9.29 7.97 -14.16
CA PRO A 75 10.61 8.34 -14.66
C PRO A 75 10.72 8.06 -16.16
N GLU A 76 11.17 9.07 -16.90
CA GLU A 76 11.47 8.95 -18.32
C GLU A 76 12.92 8.53 -18.55
N PHE A 77 13.15 7.69 -19.57
CA PHE A 77 14.45 7.24 -20.01
C PHE A 77 14.59 7.42 -21.52
N GLY A 78 15.81 7.66 -21.98
CA GLY A 78 16.09 7.78 -23.41
C GLY A 78 15.89 6.45 -24.16
N PRO A 79 15.53 6.51 -25.44
CA PRO A 79 15.34 5.32 -26.24
C PRO A 79 16.64 4.51 -26.40
N GLY A 80 16.55 3.19 -26.29
CA GLY A 80 17.66 2.27 -26.50
C GLY A 80 18.72 2.23 -25.42
N GLN A 81 18.54 2.97 -24.30
CA GLN A 81 19.50 2.98 -23.20
C GLN A 81 19.57 1.64 -22.46
N THR A 82 20.79 1.26 -22.09
CA THR A 82 21.03 0.21 -21.10
C THR A 82 20.76 0.74 -19.68
N VAL A 83 20.56 -0.16 -18.74
CA VAL A 83 20.39 0.19 -17.30
C VAL A 83 21.63 0.94 -16.79
N PHE A 84 22.84 0.51 -17.20
CA PHE A 84 24.08 1.19 -16.83
C PHE A 84 24.11 2.63 -17.34
N GLU A 85 23.77 2.87 -18.61
CA GLU A 85 23.74 4.21 -19.20
C GLU A 85 22.67 5.10 -18.55
N ALA A 86 21.49 4.52 -18.25
CA ALA A 86 20.42 5.23 -17.58
C ALA A 86 20.80 5.67 -16.16
N VAL A 87 21.54 4.85 -15.40
CA VAL A 87 22.03 5.23 -14.08
C VAL A 87 23.20 6.22 -14.19
N ALA A 88 24.11 6.00 -15.14
CA ALA A 88 25.22 6.89 -15.41
C ALA A 88 24.77 8.30 -15.84
N SER A 89 23.59 8.43 -16.48
CA SER A 89 23.04 9.74 -16.85
C SER A 89 22.73 10.63 -15.65
N GLY A 90 22.61 10.09 -14.43
CA GLY A 90 22.57 10.87 -13.20
C GLY A 90 23.85 11.67 -12.96
N LEU A 91 24.98 11.20 -13.45
CA LEU A 91 26.31 11.82 -13.31
C LEU A 91 26.71 12.71 -14.50
N THR A 92 25.74 13.29 -15.23
CA THR A 92 25.98 14.09 -16.43
C THR A 92 26.97 15.23 -16.18
N HIS A 93 26.85 15.92 -15.03
CA HIS A 93 27.80 17.00 -14.68
C HIS A 93 29.22 16.45 -14.49
N THR A 94 29.36 15.34 -13.79
CA THR A 94 30.67 14.68 -13.59
C THR A 94 31.27 14.20 -14.91
N GLN A 95 30.46 13.65 -15.81
CA GLN A 95 30.92 13.24 -17.14
C GLN A 95 31.36 14.43 -17.98
N ALA A 96 30.59 15.53 -17.96
CA ALA A 96 30.98 16.76 -18.68
C ALA A 96 32.31 17.34 -18.17
N LEU A 97 32.58 17.31 -16.86
CA LEU A 97 33.87 17.73 -16.32
C LEU A 97 35.02 16.80 -16.75
N LEU A 98 34.80 15.51 -16.83
CA LEU A 98 35.78 14.54 -17.33
C LEU A 98 36.09 14.77 -18.82
N ASP A 99 35.03 14.94 -19.63
CA ASP A 99 35.16 15.21 -21.07
C ASP A 99 35.93 16.54 -21.31
N GLU A 100 35.63 17.59 -20.52
CA GLU A 100 36.35 18.85 -20.59
C GLU A 100 37.83 18.68 -20.19
N PHE A 101 38.11 17.91 -19.15
CA PHE A 101 39.46 17.60 -18.72
C PHE A 101 40.24 16.88 -19.81
N ASP A 102 39.67 15.87 -20.45
CA ASP A 102 40.29 15.11 -21.54
C ASP A 102 40.57 16.00 -22.76
N VAL A 103 39.62 16.88 -23.14
CA VAL A 103 39.80 17.85 -24.23
C VAL A 103 40.95 18.81 -23.93
N ILE A 104 41.01 19.32 -22.71
CA ILE A 104 42.09 20.25 -22.31
C ILE A 104 43.45 19.53 -22.27
N ALA A 105 43.50 18.30 -21.75
CA ALA A 105 44.70 17.48 -21.72
C ALA A 105 45.26 17.23 -23.13
N HIS A 106 44.40 16.92 -24.12
CA HIS A 106 44.81 16.77 -25.50
C HIS A 106 45.32 18.09 -26.12
N ARG A 107 44.58 19.20 -25.89
CA ARG A 107 45.03 20.53 -26.38
C ARG A 107 46.36 20.96 -25.79
N LEU A 108 46.58 20.66 -24.51
CA LEU A 108 47.83 21.02 -23.82
C LEU A 108 49.03 20.30 -24.43
N ALA A 109 48.88 19.05 -24.88
CA ALA A 109 49.94 18.30 -25.54
C ALA A 109 50.37 18.89 -26.89
N ASP A 110 49.46 19.59 -27.58
CA ASP A 110 49.71 20.20 -28.89
C ASP A 110 50.05 21.70 -28.82
N THR A 111 49.94 22.33 -27.64
CA THR A 111 50.13 23.77 -27.45
C THR A 111 51.56 24.06 -26.95
N PRO A 112 52.39 24.87 -27.70
CA PRO A 112 53.72 25.27 -27.26
C PRO A 112 53.68 26.11 -25.98
N GLU A 113 54.78 26.11 -25.21
CA GLU A 113 54.93 26.93 -24.02
C GLU A 113 54.65 28.41 -24.31
N GLY A 114 53.79 29.04 -23.53
CA GLY A 114 53.37 30.43 -23.67
C GLY A 114 52.09 30.74 -22.90
N ALA A 115 51.55 31.93 -23.03
CA ALA A 115 50.38 32.38 -22.27
C ALA A 115 49.13 31.52 -22.46
N GLU A 116 48.93 30.89 -23.63
CA GLU A 116 47.84 29.96 -23.88
C GLU A 116 48.04 28.63 -23.15
N HIS A 117 49.26 28.09 -23.13
CA HIS A 117 49.64 26.91 -22.39
C HIS A 117 49.40 27.10 -20.88
N ASP A 118 49.84 28.27 -20.32
CA ASP A 118 49.64 28.58 -18.91
C ASP A 118 48.15 28.68 -18.54
N ALA A 119 47.31 29.25 -19.41
CA ALA A 119 45.87 29.31 -19.21
C ALA A 119 45.21 27.92 -19.23
N LEU A 120 45.61 27.03 -20.14
CA LEU A 120 45.14 25.65 -20.21
C LEU A 120 45.56 24.85 -18.95
N MET A 121 46.82 25.04 -18.49
CA MET A 121 47.29 24.41 -17.25
C MET A 121 46.51 24.89 -16.03
N ALA A 122 46.22 26.18 -15.89
CA ALA A 122 45.40 26.72 -14.81
C ALA A 122 43.98 26.14 -14.84
N ARG A 123 43.37 26.02 -16.03
CA ARG A 123 42.02 25.40 -16.18
C ARG A 123 42.04 23.91 -15.85
N MET A 124 43.04 23.16 -16.29
CA MET A 124 43.23 21.75 -15.99
C MET A 124 43.34 21.51 -14.48
N ASN A 125 44.14 22.31 -13.75
CA ASN A 125 44.29 22.22 -12.31
C ASN A 125 42.96 22.51 -11.58
N THR A 126 42.17 23.47 -12.06
CA THR A 126 40.85 23.76 -11.52
C THR A 126 39.89 22.58 -11.72
N LEU A 127 39.87 22.01 -12.92
CA LEU A 127 39.04 20.82 -13.23
C LEU A 127 39.48 19.62 -12.41
N GLN A 128 40.79 19.36 -12.29
CA GLN A 128 41.30 18.26 -11.48
C GLN A 128 40.86 18.40 -10.02
N SER A 129 40.98 19.59 -9.44
CA SER A 129 40.52 19.86 -8.08
C SER A 129 39.00 19.59 -7.91
N SER A 130 38.20 19.96 -8.92
CA SER A 130 36.75 19.67 -8.92
C SER A 130 36.46 18.19 -9.07
N LEU A 131 37.18 17.47 -9.92
CA LEU A 131 37.05 16.04 -10.14
C LEU A 131 37.46 15.23 -8.89
N ASP A 132 38.50 15.65 -8.21
CA ASP A 132 38.97 15.03 -6.95
C ASP A 132 37.96 15.27 -5.81
N LEU A 133 37.40 16.49 -5.71
CA LEU A 133 36.38 16.83 -4.70
C LEU A 133 35.13 15.97 -4.82
N HIS A 134 34.73 15.64 -6.04
CA HIS A 134 33.51 14.87 -6.32
C HIS A 134 33.76 13.37 -6.54
N ASP A 135 34.98 12.87 -6.29
CA ASP A 135 35.40 11.48 -6.57
C ASP A 135 34.98 11.02 -7.99
N ALA A 136 35.16 11.93 -8.95
CA ALA A 136 34.68 11.77 -10.31
C ALA A 136 35.40 10.64 -11.08
N TRP A 137 36.64 10.35 -10.76
CA TRP A 137 37.44 9.30 -11.40
C TRP A 137 36.86 7.89 -11.23
N ASN A 138 36.13 7.65 -10.13
CA ASN A 138 35.54 6.37 -9.77
C ASN A 138 34.08 6.22 -10.22
N TRP A 139 33.58 7.11 -11.08
CA TRP A 139 32.16 7.13 -11.44
C TRP A 139 31.62 5.76 -11.95
N ARG A 140 32.41 5.03 -12.76
CA ARG A 140 32.00 3.71 -13.27
C ARG A 140 31.83 2.69 -12.16
N THR A 141 32.77 2.70 -11.20
CA THR A 141 32.71 1.82 -10.02
C THR A 141 31.51 2.18 -9.14
N ARG A 142 31.24 3.49 -8.97
CA ARG A 142 30.05 3.97 -8.26
C ARG A 142 28.76 3.46 -8.89
N VAL A 143 28.62 3.59 -10.21
CA VAL A 143 27.46 3.07 -10.95
C VAL A 143 27.35 1.55 -10.76
N ALA A 144 28.44 0.79 -10.95
CA ALA A 144 28.43 -0.66 -10.79
C ALA A 144 28.06 -1.10 -9.36
N THR A 145 28.59 -0.42 -8.33
CA THR A 145 28.27 -0.69 -6.93
C THR A 145 26.79 -0.38 -6.63
N THR A 146 26.27 0.76 -7.12
CA THR A 146 24.85 1.10 -6.94
C THR A 146 23.94 0.09 -7.63
N LEU A 147 24.27 -0.36 -8.84
CA LEU A 147 23.53 -1.41 -9.54
C LEU A 147 23.53 -2.74 -8.77
N ALA A 148 24.69 -3.14 -8.23
CA ALA A 148 24.82 -4.34 -7.43
C ALA A 148 24.00 -4.26 -6.13
N GLN A 149 23.99 -3.10 -5.44
CA GLN A 149 23.18 -2.86 -4.23
C GLN A 149 21.67 -2.99 -4.50
N ILE A 150 21.23 -2.55 -5.69
CA ILE A 150 19.82 -2.56 -6.09
C ILE A 150 19.42 -3.87 -6.78
N GLY A 151 20.40 -4.73 -7.10
CA GLY A 151 20.15 -6.01 -7.78
C GLY A 151 19.76 -5.85 -9.24
N LEU A 152 20.33 -4.85 -9.95
CA LEU A 152 20.08 -4.58 -11.36
C LEU A 152 21.22 -5.06 -12.24
N ASP A 153 20.88 -5.68 -13.37
CA ASP A 153 21.85 -6.00 -14.42
C ASP A 153 22.04 -4.79 -15.36
N GLY A 154 23.23 -4.20 -15.33
CA GLY A 154 23.57 -3.02 -16.12
C GLY A 154 23.52 -3.23 -17.64
N ALA A 155 23.61 -4.47 -18.14
CA ALA A 155 23.59 -4.76 -19.56
C ALA A 155 22.19 -4.79 -20.18
N GLN A 156 21.14 -4.92 -19.36
CA GLN A 156 19.75 -4.98 -19.83
C GLN A 156 19.31 -3.64 -20.42
N ARG A 157 18.41 -3.68 -21.40
CA ARG A 157 17.78 -2.47 -21.95
C ARG A 157 16.61 -2.03 -21.07
N VAL A 158 16.54 -0.73 -20.77
CA VAL A 158 15.49 -0.17 -19.91
C VAL A 158 14.09 -0.38 -20.50
N GLU A 159 13.95 -0.40 -21.83
CA GLU A 159 12.67 -0.62 -22.52
C GLU A 159 12.06 -1.98 -22.22
N ALA A 160 12.91 -3.01 -22.05
CA ALA A 160 12.49 -4.39 -21.77
C ALA A 160 12.10 -4.62 -20.29
N LEU A 161 12.30 -3.62 -19.43
CA LEU A 161 12.03 -3.74 -18.00
C LEU A 161 10.55 -3.51 -17.68
N SER A 162 10.07 -4.19 -16.62
CA SER A 162 8.77 -3.90 -16.03
C SER A 162 8.73 -2.50 -15.41
N GLY A 163 7.54 -1.95 -15.18
CA GLY A 163 7.37 -0.65 -14.54
C GLY A 163 8.08 -0.54 -13.18
N GLY A 164 7.99 -1.58 -12.35
CA GLY A 164 8.68 -1.64 -11.07
C GLY A 164 10.21 -1.66 -11.21
N MET A 165 10.75 -2.38 -12.20
CA MET A 165 12.18 -2.37 -12.49
C MET A 165 12.66 -1.01 -13.00
N LYS A 166 11.85 -0.31 -13.82
CA LYS A 166 12.14 1.07 -14.25
C LYS A 166 12.22 2.03 -13.07
N LYS A 167 11.35 1.89 -12.07
CA LYS A 167 11.43 2.66 -10.82
C LYS A 167 12.71 2.37 -10.04
N ARG A 168 13.13 1.11 -9.97
CA ARG A 168 14.44 0.75 -9.37
C ARG A 168 15.60 1.42 -10.11
N VAL A 169 15.57 1.48 -11.44
CA VAL A 169 16.58 2.19 -12.25
C VAL A 169 16.58 3.69 -11.95
N ALA A 170 15.41 4.32 -11.83
CA ALA A 170 15.30 5.73 -11.47
C ALA A 170 15.87 6.02 -10.08
N LEU A 171 15.59 5.14 -9.12
CA LEU A 171 16.14 5.24 -7.77
C LEU A 171 17.67 5.03 -7.77
N ALA A 172 18.20 4.09 -8.56
CA ALA A 172 19.63 3.90 -8.76
C ALA A 172 20.29 5.16 -9.34
N ARG A 173 19.64 5.80 -10.34
CA ARG A 173 20.07 7.07 -10.93
C ARG A 173 20.11 8.20 -9.90
N ALA A 174 19.19 8.22 -8.94
CA ALA A 174 19.19 9.18 -7.85
C ALA A 174 20.29 8.88 -6.81
N LEU A 175 20.44 7.63 -6.41
CA LEU A 175 21.36 7.22 -5.35
C LEU A 175 22.83 7.28 -5.77
N VAL A 176 23.15 7.13 -7.06
CA VAL A 176 24.51 7.28 -7.58
C VAL A 176 25.08 8.67 -7.32
N LEU A 177 24.23 9.68 -7.13
CA LEU A 177 24.60 11.04 -6.74
C LEU A 177 24.96 11.19 -5.27
N GLN A 178 24.68 10.17 -4.42
CA GLN A 178 24.84 10.22 -2.96
C GLN A 178 24.14 11.44 -2.34
N PRO A 179 22.81 11.59 -2.53
CA PRO A 179 22.11 12.79 -2.12
C PRO A 179 22.06 12.93 -0.60
N ASP A 180 22.14 14.19 -0.11
CA ASP A 180 21.84 14.54 1.29
C ASP A 180 20.33 14.51 1.54
N VAL A 181 19.55 14.91 0.52
CA VAL A 181 18.09 14.91 0.54
C VAL A 181 17.54 14.17 -0.68
N LEU A 182 16.75 13.14 -0.43
CA LEU A 182 16.06 12.37 -1.44
C LEU A 182 14.56 12.69 -1.40
N LEU A 183 14.01 13.12 -2.53
CA LEU A 183 12.61 13.47 -2.69
C LEU A 183 11.94 12.42 -3.58
N LEU A 184 10.89 11.75 -3.05
CA LEU A 184 10.23 10.65 -3.75
C LEU A 184 8.73 10.96 -3.91
N ASP A 185 8.23 10.96 -5.14
CA ASP A 185 6.81 11.16 -5.43
C ASP A 185 6.17 9.80 -5.79
N GLU A 186 5.31 9.29 -4.92
CA GLU A 186 4.60 8.00 -5.02
C GLU A 186 5.52 6.82 -5.41
N PRO A 187 6.60 6.57 -4.65
CA PRO A 187 7.57 5.54 -5.02
C PRO A 187 7.03 4.11 -4.93
N THR A 188 5.97 3.88 -4.16
CA THR A 188 5.34 2.57 -3.95
C THR A 188 4.40 2.15 -5.07
N ASN A 189 3.86 3.10 -5.87
CA ASN A 189 2.93 2.81 -6.96
C ASN A 189 3.53 1.84 -7.97
N HIS A 190 2.77 0.84 -8.41
CA HIS A 190 3.16 -0.20 -9.37
C HIS A 190 4.30 -1.13 -8.92
N LEU A 191 4.78 -1.02 -7.68
CA LEU A 191 5.68 -2.01 -7.09
C LEU A 191 4.88 -3.19 -6.52
N ASP A 192 5.40 -4.39 -6.68
CA ASP A 192 4.90 -5.57 -5.97
C ASP A 192 5.42 -5.62 -4.53
N PHE A 193 4.92 -6.54 -3.71
CA PHE A 193 5.30 -6.65 -2.30
C PHE A 193 6.80 -6.79 -2.06
N GLU A 194 7.51 -7.51 -2.93
CA GLU A 194 8.97 -7.64 -2.85
C GLU A 194 9.66 -6.32 -3.15
N GLY A 195 9.15 -5.58 -4.16
CA GLY A 195 9.62 -4.26 -4.52
C GLY A 195 9.41 -3.24 -3.41
N ILE A 196 8.24 -3.25 -2.77
CA ILE A 196 7.92 -2.36 -1.65
C ILE A 196 8.82 -2.69 -0.44
N ARG A 197 8.95 -3.96 -0.08
CA ARG A 197 9.81 -4.41 1.02
C ARG A 197 11.28 -4.02 0.80
N TRP A 198 11.77 -4.25 -0.41
CA TRP A 198 13.12 -3.84 -0.79
C TRP A 198 13.32 -2.32 -0.64
N LEU A 199 12.33 -1.51 -1.08
CA LEU A 199 12.38 -0.05 -0.96
C LEU A 199 12.36 0.39 0.51
N GLU A 200 11.55 -0.23 1.36
CA GLU A 200 11.53 0.00 2.81
C GLU A 200 12.91 -0.22 3.43
N GLU A 201 13.53 -1.39 3.16
CA GLU A 201 14.84 -1.76 3.68
C GLU A 201 15.93 -0.77 3.20
N LEU A 202 15.87 -0.39 1.92
CA LEU A 202 16.78 0.59 1.35
C LEU A 202 16.68 1.94 2.05
N LEU A 203 15.48 2.52 2.17
CA LEU A 203 15.29 3.85 2.76
C LEU A 203 15.59 3.89 4.27
N VAL A 204 15.34 2.80 4.98
CA VAL A 204 15.71 2.68 6.41
C VAL A 204 17.22 2.60 6.60
N SER A 205 17.95 1.95 5.67
CA SER A 205 19.41 1.79 5.75
C SER A 205 20.19 3.03 5.28
N GLN A 206 19.57 3.95 4.52
CA GLN A 206 20.20 5.15 3.99
C GLN A 206 20.41 6.20 5.09
N ARG A 207 21.50 6.98 4.92
CA ARG A 207 21.81 8.13 5.79
C ARG A 207 21.19 9.43 5.31
N SER A 208 20.76 9.49 4.06
CA SER A 208 20.09 10.64 3.46
C SER A 208 18.81 10.99 4.20
N SER A 209 18.49 12.26 4.28
CA SER A 209 17.16 12.70 4.68
C SER A 209 16.19 12.42 3.53
N VAL A 210 15.00 11.92 3.84
CA VAL A 210 14.04 11.56 2.82
C VAL A 210 12.72 12.31 3.05
N LEU A 211 12.21 12.95 2.00
CA LEU A 211 10.84 13.47 1.97
C LEU A 211 10.09 12.72 0.87
N PHE A 212 9.04 12.01 1.25
CA PHE A 212 8.31 11.16 0.30
C PHE A 212 6.79 11.32 0.42
N ILE A 213 6.13 11.21 -0.71
CA ILE A 213 4.67 11.13 -0.81
C ILE A 213 4.32 9.67 -1.04
N THR A 214 3.39 9.13 -0.26
CA THR A 214 2.78 7.84 -0.53
C THR A 214 1.43 7.72 0.16
N HIS A 215 0.60 6.84 -0.36
CA HIS A 215 -0.69 6.46 0.22
C HIS A 215 -0.64 5.06 0.86
N ASP A 216 0.48 4.36 0.77
CA ASP A 216 0.71 3.07 1.45
C ASP A 216 0.95 3.29 2.96
N ARG A 217 -0.06 2.92 3.75
CA ARG A 217 -0.06 3.09 5.22
C ARG A 217 0.99 2.25 5.92
N ALA A 218 1.21 1.00 5.45
CA ALA A 218 2.21 0.10 6.01
C ALA A 218 3.63 0.61 5.73
N PHE A 219 3.87 1.15 4.53
CA PHE A 219 5.13 1.78 4.17
C PHE A 219 5.39 3.04 5.02
N LEU A 220 4.39 3.91 5.21
CA LEU A 220 4.48 5.08 6.09
C LEU A 220 4.82 4.67 7.52
N ASP A 221 4.20 3.61 8.02
CA ASP A 221 4.40 3.15 9.39
C ASP A 221 5.82 2.62 9.62
N ARG A 222 6.40 1.96 8.64
CA ARG A 222 7.73 1.36 8.72
C ARG A 222 8.87 2.35 8.45
N VAL A 223 8.69 3.27 7.51
CA VAL A 223 9.77 4.15 7.01
C VAL A 223 9.76 5.51 7.68
N ALA A 224 8.60 6.12 7.90
CA ALA A 224 8.51 7.48 8.38
C ALA A 224 8.95 7.64 9.84
N THR A 225 9.73 8.68 10.10
CA THR A 225 10.06 9.15 11.47
C THR A 225 9.17 10.31 11.89
N ARG A 226 8.55 10.97 10.91
CA ARG A 226 7.61 12.08 11.09
C ARG A 226 6.62 12.10 9.92
N ILE A 227 5.37 12.35 10.21
CA ILE A 227 4.31 12.56 9.23
C ILE A 227 4.01 14.07 9.14
N VAL A 228 3.91 14.57 7.91
CA VAL A 228 3.44 15.92 7.63
C VAL A 228 2.18 15.83 6.79
N GLU A 229 1.09 16.37 7.29
CA GLU A 229 -0.18 16.40 6.60
C GLU A 229 -0.41 17.76 5.94
N LEU A 230 -0.66 17.76 4.63
CA LEU A 230 -1.12 18.94 3.91
C LEU A 230 -2.65 18.95 3.88
N ASP A 231 -3.24 19.75 4.77
CA ASP A 231 -4.69 19.94 4.84
C ASP A 231 -5.05 21.42 4.63
N ARG A 232 -5.91 21.69 3.65
CA ARG A 232 -6.47 23.03 3.35
C ARG A 232 -5.40 24.11 3.16
N GLY A 233 -4.26 23.75 2.56
CA GLY A 233 -3.14 24.65 2.31
C GLY A 233 -2.17 24.82 3.49
N ARG A 234 -2.42 24.20 4.64
CA ARG A 234 -1.57 24.25 5.83
C ARG A 234 -0.85 22.92 6.02
N LEU A 235 0.37 23.00 6.53
CA LEU A 235 1.18 21.85 6.88
C LEU A 235 1.10 21.60 8.39
N LEU A 236 0.62 20.42 8.75
CA LEU A 236 0.53 19.96 10.14
C LEU A 236 1.55 18.85 10.35
N SER A 237 2.42 19.00 11.35
CA SER A 237 3.50 18.07 11.62
C SER A 237 3.20 17.18 12.82
N TYR A 238 3.34 15.86 12.62
CA TYR A 238 3.10 14.84 13.64
C TYR A 238 4.37 14.00 13.81
N PRO A 239 5.07 14.09 14.96
CA PRO A 239 6.22 13.24 15.22
C PRO A 239 5.79 11.77 15.33
N GLY A 240 6.60 10.87 14.77
CA GLY A 240 6.37 9.43 14.80
C GLY A 240 5.89 8.86 13.46
N ASN A 241 5.47 7.59 13.50
CA ASN A 241 5.00 6.83 12.35
C ASN A 241 3.50 7.05 12.07
N PHE A 242 2.97 6.34 11.08
CA PHE A 242 1.58 6.50 10.65
C PHE A 242 0.56 6.08 11.73
N SER A 243 0.80 5.01 12.46
CA SER A 243 -0.07 4.57 13.56
C SER A 243 -0.18 5.64 14.65
N GLN A 244 0.93 6.28 15.00
CA GLN A 244 0.94 7.37 15.98
C GLN A 244 0.25 8.64 15.44
N TYR A 245 0.37 8.91 14.14
CA TYR A 245 -0.37 9.97 13.47
C TYR A 245 -1.88 9.75 13.59
N GLN A 246 -2.38 8.53 13.28
CA GLN A 246 -3.82 8.22 13.33
C GLN A 246 -4.40 8.51 14.72
N VAL A 247 -3.77 8.02 15.78
CA VAL A 247 -4.22 8.27 17.16
C VAL A 247 -4.30 9.77 17.47
N ARG A 248 -3.27 10.53 17.08
CA ARG A 248 -3.25 11.98 17.32
C ARG A 248 -4.28 12.73 16.48
N LYS A 249 -4.47 12.32 15.25
CA LYS A 249 -5.46 12.91 14.33
C LYS A 249 -6.88 12.70 14.85
N GLU A 250 -7.20 11.51 15.32
CA GLU A 250 -8.50 11.20 15.93
C GLU A 250 -8.76 12.08 17.16
N GLN A 251 -7.79 12.19 18.05
CA GLN A 251 -7.89 13.08 19.20
C GLN A 251 -8.08 14.55 18.80
N GLN A 252 -7.36 15.03 17.78
CA GLN A 252 -7.48 16.39 17.27
C GLN A 252 -8.87 16.64 16.68
N LEU A 253 -9.39 15.70 15.87
CA LEU A 253 -10.72 15.81 15.27
C LEU A 253 -11.82 15.82 16.33
N GLU A 254 -11.70 15.04 17.40
CA GLU A 254 -12.67 15.05 18.49
C GLU A 254 -12.64 16.39 19.25
N VAL A 255 -11.45 16.96 19.51
CA VAL A 255 -11.32 18.30 20.10
C VAL A 255 -11.94 19.36 19.18
N GLU A 256 -11.60 19.34 17.89
CA GLU A 256 -12.15 20.26 16.89
C GLU A 256 -13.69 20.16 16.83
N ARG A 257 -14.23 18.95 16.88
CA ARG A 257 -15.68 18.72 16.92
C ARG A 257 -16.33 19.37 18.14
N VAL A 258 -15.78 19.14 19.32
CA VAL A 258 -16.29 19.70 20.57
C VAL A 258 -16.21 21.24 20.58
N GLU A 259 -15.13 21.82 20.05
CA GLU A 259 -14.97 23.26 19.93
C GLU A 259 -15.95 23.86 18.93
N ASN A 260 -16.14 23.21 17.78
CA ASN A 260 -17.12 23.62 16.77
C ASN A 260 -18.55 23.58 17.30
N ASP A 261 -18.92 22.52 18.04
CA ASP A 261 -20.25 22.41 18.66
C ASP A 261 -20.48 23.52 19.71
N LYS A 262 -19.46 23.84 20.52
CA LYS A 262 -19.53 24.95 21.48
C LYS A 262 -19.69 26.30 20.78
N PHE A 263 -18.93 26.52 19.71
CA PHE A 263 -18.99 27.76 18.94
C PHE A 263 -20.35 27.91 18.23
N ASP A 264 -20.87 26.84 17.61
CA ASP A 264 -22.17 26.87 16.93
C ASP A 264 -23.33 27.11 17.93
N LYS A 265 -23.26 26.53 19.13
CA LYS A 265 -24.19 26.85 20.22
C LYS A 265 -24.12 28.32 20.64
N LEU A 266 -22.89 28.85 20.78
CA LEU A 266 -22.69 30.26 21.13
C LEU A 266 -23.22 31.20 20.01
N LEU A 267 -22.93 30.91 18.76
CA LEU A 267 -23.41 31.63 17.59
C LEU A 267 -24.95 31.63 17.53
N ALA A 268 -25.58 30.48 17.72
CA ALA A 268 -27.02 30.34 17.77
C ALA A 268 -27.65 31.18 18.92
N GLN A 269 -27.02 31.23 20.09
CA GLN A 269 -27.47 32.06 21.20
C GLN A 269 -27.39 33.57 20.86
N GLU A 270 -26.29 34.00 20.23
CA GLU A 270 -26.12 35.40 19.82
C GLU A 270 -27.09 35.78 18.69
N GLU A 271 -27.40 34.87 17.77
CA GLU A 271 -28.43 35.09 16.72
C GLU A 271 -29.83 35.21 17.31
N VAL A 272 -30.20 34.37 18.28
CA VAL A 272 -31.49 34.48 18.99
C VAL A 272 -31.58 35.78 19.76
N TRP A 273 -30.48 36.22 20.38
CA TRP A 273 -30.44 37.48 21.11
C TRP A 273 -30.68 38.69 20.20
N ILE A 274 -30.05 38.72 18.99
CA ILE A 274 -30.29 39.81 18.02
C ILE A 274 -31.75 39.83 17.54
N ARG A 275 -32.35 38.65 17.30
CA ARG A 275 -33.77 38.56 16.87
C ARG A 275 -34.77 39.03 17.95
N LYS A 276 -34.40 38.88 19.25
CA LYS A 276 -35.31 39.14 20.38
C LYS A 276 -35.34 40.59 20.87
N GLY A 277 -34.50 41.50 20.37
CA GLY A 277 -34.70 42.88 20.79
C GLY A 277 -33.54 43.83 20.67
N VAL A 278 -33.65 44.73 19.70
CA VAL A 278 -32.82 45.94 19.53
C VAL A 278 -33.47 47.15 20.17
N GLU A 279 -34.56 47.04 20.93
CA GLU A 279 -35.35 48.22 21.34
C GLU A 279 -34.83 49.01 22.55
N ALA A 280 -33.87 48.55 23.34
CA ALA A 280 -33.61 49.21 24.62
C ALA A 280 -32.21 49.75 24.92
N ARG A 281 -31.10 49.49 24.19
CA ARG A 281 -29.77 50.06 24.55
C ARG A 281 -28.80 50.16 23.35
N ARG A 282 -28.80 51.28 22.64
CA ARG A 282 -28.00 51.57 21.43
C ARG A 282 -26.47 51.46 21.60
N THR A 283 -25.88 51.75 22.72
CA THR A 283 -24.41 51.87 22.88
C THR A 283 -23.70 50.57 23.28
N ARG A 284 -24.34 49.63 24.00
CA ARG A 284 -23.77 48.32 24.33
C ARG A 284 -23.96 47.26 23.22
N SER A 285 -24.82 47.52 22.24
CA SER A 285 -25.13 46.57 21.17
C SER A 285 -24.12 46.58 20.01
N VAL A 286 -23.38 47.67 19.77
CA VAL A 286 -22.47 47.82 18.64
C VAL A 286 -21.31 46.82 18.73
N GLY A 287 -20.68 46.66 19.89
CA GLY A 287 -19.59 45.70 20.08
C GLY A 287 -20.03 44.24 19.97
N ARG A 288 -21.27 43.93 20.40
CA ARG A 288 -21.82 42.57 20.31
C ARG A 288 -22.26 42.22 18.89
N ILE A 289 -22.78 43.21 18.14
CA ILE A 289 -23.07 43.06 16.71
C ILE A 289 -21.78 42.84 15.91
N ALA A 290 -20.72 43.63 16.19
CA ALA A 290 -19.43 43.45 15.55
C ALA A 290 -18.87 42.04 15.79
N ARG A 291 -18.97 41.56 17.05
CA ARG A 291 -18.56 40.17 17.42
C ARG A 291 -19.39 39.12 16.67
N LEU A 292 -20.69 39.29 16.50
CA LEU A 292 -21.52 38.35 15.73
C LEU A 292 -21.14 38.33 14.26
N VAL A 293 -20.85 39.50 13.67
CA VAL A 293 -20.39 39.60 12.27
C VAL A 293 -19.05 38.87 12.11
N GLU A 294 -18.12 39.03 13.08
CA GLU A 294 -16.86 38.31 13.12
C GLU A 294 -17.10 36.81 13.24
N MET A 295 -17.94 36.35 14.17
CA MET A 295 -18.29 34.95 14.33
C MET A 295 -18.95 34.34 13.08
N ARG A 296 -19.79 35.08 12.37
CA ARG A 296 -20.37 34.64 11.09
C ARG A 296 -19.31 34.51 10.01
N LYS A 297 -18.40 35.48 9.95
CA LYS A 297 -17.26 35.45 9.05
C LYS A 297 -16.38 34.22 9.33
N GLU A 298 -16.01 33.99 10.59
CA GLU A 298 -15.25 32.83 11.04
C GLU A 298 -15.96 31.50 10.72
N ARG A 299 -17.30 31.43 10.91
CA ARG A 299 -18.08 30.26 10.49
C ARG A 299 -18.07 30.05 8.98
N THR A 300 -18.14 31.12 8.17
CA THR A 300 -18.13 31.05 6.70
C THR A 300 -16.73 30.65 6.19
N GLU A 301 -15.68 31.12 6.85
CA GLU A 301 -14.29 30.80 6.54
C GLU A 301 -13.89 29.39 7.02
N ARG A 302 -14.68 28.76 7.90
CA ARG A 302 -14.47 27.36 8.29
C ARG A 302 -14.60 26.47 7.06
N ARG A 303 -13.48 25.90 6.70
CA ARG A 303 -13.44 24.80 5.76
C ARG A 303 -13.78 23.52 6.53
N ASN A 304 -15.07 23.16 6.59
CA ASN A 304 -15.52 21.99 7.34
C ASN A 304 -14.79 20.73 6.86
N ALA A 305 -14.35 19.89 7.81
CA ALA A 305 -14.00 18.52 7.51
C ALA A 305 -15.26 17.83 6.96
N GLN A 306 -15.18 17.24 5.77
CA GLN A 306 -16.28 16.47 5.22
C GLN A 306 -16.41 15.20 6.08
N GLY A 307 -17.57 15.02 6.71
CA GLY A 307 -17.82 13.92 7.62
C GLY A 307 -17.83 12.55 6.93
N ASN A 308 -17.67 11.50 7.73
CA ASN A 308 -17.90 10.12 7.30
C ASN A 308 -19.38 9.93 6.98
N VAL A 309 -19.68 9.44 5.81
CA VAL A 309 -21.05 9.20 5.34
C VAL A 309 -21.27 7.69 5.27
N ARG A 310 -22.40 7.21 5.80
CA ARG A 310 -22.84 5.83 5.57
C ARG A 310 -23.33 5.71 4.15
N LEU A 311 -22.72 4.81 3.39
CA LEU A 311 -23.03 4.56 1.99
C LEU A 311 -23.84 3.28 1.86
N ASP A 312 -24.99 3.37 1.16
CA ASP A 312 -25.69 2.21 0.66
C ASP A 312 -25.12 1.83 -0.72
N VAL A 313 -24.84 0.55 -0.93
CA VAL A 313 -24.31 0.02 -2.19
C VAL A 313 -25.43 -0.61 -3.01
N ALA A 314 -25.46 -0.37 -4.32
CA ALA A 314 -26.41 -1.03 -5.21
C ALA A 314 -26.09 -2.53 -5.29
N GLN A 315 -27.01 -3.37 -4.81
CA GLN A 315 -26.89 -4.81 -4.90
C GLN A 315 -27.62 -5.31 -6.15
N GLY A 316 -26.92 -6.15 -6.95
CA GLY A 316 -27.54 -6.88 -8.04
C GLY A 316 -28.44 -8.03 -7.54
N GLU A 317 -29.17 -8.68 -8.45
CA GLU A 317 -29.83 -9.93 -8.13
C GLU A 317 -28.85 -10.96 -7.60
N LYS A 318 -29.24 -11.76 -6.62
CA LYS A 318 -28.34 -12.75 -6.00
C LYS A 318 -27.86 -13.76 -7.04
N SER A 319 -26.55 -13.91 -7.17
CA SER A 319 -25.92 -15.00 -7.95
C SER A 319 -26.25 -16.38 -7.39
N GLY A 320 -25.94 -17.45 -8.13
CA GLY A 320 -25.90 -18.81 -7.58
C GLY A 320 -24.99 -18.92 -6.36
N LYS A 321 -25.06 -20.01 -5.60
CA LYS A 321 -24.18 -20.22 -4.43
C LYS A 321 -22.70 -20.30 -4.81
N ILE A 322 -22.41 -20.88 -5.99
CA ILE A 322 -21.06 -21.01 -6.55
C ILE A 322 -20.90 -19.91 -7.61
N VAL A 323 -19.83 -19.13 -7.53
CA VAL A 323 -19.43 -18.14 -8.53
C VAL A 323 -18.50 -18.79 -9.56
N ALA A 324 -17.52 -19.56 -9.10
CA ALA A 324 -16.64 -20.35 -9.96
C ALA A 324 -16.15 -21.61 -9.25
N GLU A 325 -16.02 -22.69 -10.00
CA GLU A 325 -15.42 -23.96 -9.54
C GLU A 325 -14.36 -24.36 -10.56
N MET A 326 -13.13 -24.51 -10.12
CA MET A 326 -11.96 -24.85 -10.92
C MET A 326 -11.43 -26.19 -10.47
N THR A 327 -11.13 -27.10 -11.40
CA THR A 327 -10.61 -28.44 -11.12
C THR A 327 -9.42 -28.72 -12.01
N ASP A 328 -8.24 -28.92 -11.42
CA ASP A 328 -6.97 -29.24 -12.09
C ASP A 328 -6.65 -28.34 -13.29
N VAL A 329 -6.88 -27.04 -13.13
CA VAL A 329 -6.77 -26.07 -14.21
C VAL A 329 -5.32 -25.71 -14.47
N THR A 330 -4.91 -25.81 -15.76
CA THR A 330 -3.57 -25.42 -16.22
C THR A 330 -3.69 -24.41 -17.37
N ILE A 331 -2.85 -23.37 -17.32
CA ILE A 331 -2.73 -22.35 -18.38
C ILE A 331 -1.27 -22.11 -18.71
N ARG A 332 -0.97 -22.13 -20.02
CA ARG A 332 0.37 -21.89 -20.58
C ARG A 332 0.29 -20.84 -21.69
N TYR A 333 1.28 -19.93 -21.70
CA TYR A 333 1.50 -18.99 -22.81
C TYR A 333 2.98 -19.02 -23.20
N ASP A 334 3.27 -19.11 -24.48
CA ASP A 334 4.63 -19.08 -25.03
C ASP A 334 5.60 -20.07 -24.33
N GLY A 335 5.11 -21.27 -23.98
CA GLY A 335 5.89 -22.29 -23.30
C GLY A 335 6.10 -22.08 -21.80
N ARG A 336 5.60 -20.99 -21.24
CA ARG A 336 5.62 -20.71 -19.80
C ARG A 336 4.30 -21.09 -19.14
N THR A 337 4.35 -21.82 -18.05
CA THR A 337 3.17 -22.17 -17.24
C THR A 337 2.87 -21.04 -16.27
N TYR A 338 1.68 -20.46 -16.36
CA TYR A 338 1.18 -19.40 -15.47
C TYR A 338 0.31 -19.95 -14.34
N ILE A 339 -0.44 -21.02 -14.62
CA ILE A 339 -1.26 -21.74 -13.65
C ILE A 339 -1.02 -23.23 -13.88
N ASP A 340 -0.67 -23.98 -12.84
CA ASP A 340 -0.41 -25.43 -12.87
C ASP A 340 -1.35 -26.16 -11.93
N ARG A 341 -2.29 -26.92 -12.49
CA ARG A 341 -3.25 -27.81 -11.80
C ARG A 341 -3.94 -27.16 -10.60
N PHE A 342 -4.37 -25.91 -10.75
CA PHE A 342 -5.10 -25.21 -9.70
C PHE A 342 -6.50 -25.80 -9.52
N THR A 343 -6.85 -26.09 -8.25
CA THR A 343 -8.20 -26.50 -7.85
C THR A 343 -8.69 -25.58 -6.74
N GLY A 344 -9.84 -24.96 -6.92
CA GLY A 344 -10.41 -24.02 -5.95
C GLY A 344 -11.87 -23.69 -6.27
N THR A 345 -12.59 -23.17 -5.30
CA THR A 345 -14.01 -22.82 -5.44
C THR A 345 -14.27 -21.44 -4.87
N VAL A 346 -14.86 -20.57 -5.67
CA VAL A 346 -15.29 -19.23 -5.27
C VAL A 346 -16.78 -19.27 -5.00
N MET A 347 -17.18 -18.93 -3.78
CA MET A 347 -18.57 -18.88 -3.37
C MET A 347 -19.14 -17.46 -3.43
N ARG A 348 -20.45 -17.36 -3.41
CA ARG A 348 -21.12 -16.07 -3.29
C ARG A 348 -20.83 -15.44 -1.92
N GLY A 349 -20.40 -14.17 -1.93
CA GLY A 349 -20.08 -13.42 -0.74
C GLY A 349 -18.60 -13.51 -0.33
N ASP A 350 -17.81 -14.36 -1.02
CA ASP A 350 -16.37 -14.40 -0.77
C ASP A 350 -15.71 -13.09 -1.19
N LYS A 351 -14.75 -12.63 -0.39
CA LYS A 351 -13.89 -11.50 -0.69
C LYS A 351 -12.47 -12.02 -0.83
N ILE A 352 -12.05 -12.25 -2.08
CA ILE A 352 -10.80 -12.96 -2.40
C ILE A 352 -9.75 -11.97 -2.90
N GLY A 353 -8.59 -11.97 -2.23
CA GLY A 353 -7.40 -11.26 -2.65
C GLY A 353 -6.51 -12.13 -3.55
N LEU A 354 -6.04 -11.60 -4.67
CA LEU A 354 -5.04 -12.26 -5.52
C LEU A 354 -3.66 -11.66 -5.25
N ILE A 355 -2.74 -12.46 -4.74
CA ILE A 355 -1.40 -12.04 -4.32
C ILE A 355 -0.33 -12.69 -5.20
N GLY A 356 0.70 -11.93 -5.55
CA GLY A 356 1.86 -12.44 -6.27
C GLY A 356 2.64 -11.36 -6.99
N PRO A 357 3.86 -11.66 -7.46
CA PRO A 357 4.70 -10.73 -8.21
C PRO A 357 4.03 -10.19 -9.47
N ASN A 358 4.52 -9.07 -9.98
CA ASN A 358 4.04 -8.53 -11.24
C ASN A 358 4.35 -9.47 -12.40
N GLY A 359 3.35 -9.68 -13.29
CA GLY A 359 3.49 -10.58 -14.45
C GLY A 359 3.38 -12.09 -14.13
N VAL A 360 2.99 -12.48 -12.90
CA VAL A 360 2.83 -13.89 -12.51
C VAL A 360 1.53 -14.51 -13.06
N GLY A 361 0.57 -13.69 -13.52
CA GLY A 361 -0.71 -14.17 -14.07
C GLY A 361 -1.94 -13.84 -13.21
N LYS A 362 -1.89 -12.82 -12.35
CA LYS A 362 -3.04 -12.37 -11.54
C LYS A 362 -4.28 -12.06 -12.39
N THR A 363 -4.11 -11.26 -13.45
CA THR A 363 -5.20 -10.93 -14.40
C THR A 363 -5.67 -12.18 -15.18
N THR A 364 -4.77 -13.13 -15.46
CA THR A 364 -5.13 -14.42 -16.08
C THR A 364 -6.01 -15.24 -15.15
N MET A 365 -5.66 -15.31 -13.86
CA MET A 365 -6.47 -15.98 -12.84
C MET A 365 -7.85 -15.33 -12.70
N LEU A 366 -7.95 -14.00 -12.69
CA LEU A 366 -9.24 -13.28 -12.70
C LEU A 366 -10.11 -13.70 -13.88
N LYS A 367 -9.56 -13.63 -15.11
CA LYS A 367 -10.30 -14.01 -16.33
C LYS A 367 -10.74 -15.47 -16.32
N LEU A 368 -9.93 -16.35 -15.73
CA LEU A 368 -10.26 -17.74 -15.54
C LEU A 368 -11.44 -17.94 -14.60
N ILE A 369 -11.41 -17.31 -13.41
CA ILE A 369 -12.51 -17.35 -12.42
C ILE A 369 -13.82 -16.86 -13.03
N LEU A 370 -13.77 -15.84 -13.87
CA LEU A 370 -14.95 -15.26 -14.53
C LEU A 370 -15.42 -16.03 -15.76
N GLY A 371 -14.64 -17.05 -16.20
CA GLY A 371 -14.97 -17.84 -17.38
C GLY A 371 -14.72 -17.11 -18.71
N GLU A 372 -13.99 -16.02 -18.69
CA GLU A 372 -13.58 -15.26 -19.89
C GLU A 372 -12.42 -15.94 -20.62
N LEU A 373 -11.73 -16.84 -19.94
CA LEU A 373 -10.60 -17.61 -20.45
C LEU A 373 -10.87 -19.10 -20.29
N THR A 374 -10.65 -19.86 -21.36
CA THR A 374 -10.72 -21.33 -21.32
C THR A 374 -9.35 -21.89 -20.93
N PRO A 375 -9.28 -22.84 -19.98
CA PRO A 375 -8.02 -23.45 -19.60
C PRO A 375 -7.50 -24.41 -20.69
N ASP A 376 -6.17 -24.62 -20.74
CA ASP A 376 -5.55 -25.62 -21.61
C ASP A 376 -5.83 -27.04 -21.13
N GLU A 377 -5.82 -27.24 -19.79
CA GLU A 377 -6.15 -28.51 -19.13
C GLU A 377 -7.06 -28.22 -17.92
N GLY A 378 -7.87 -29.22 -17.53
CA GLY A 378 -8.79 -29.09 -16.40
C GLY A 378 -10.16 -28.56 -16.82
N LYS A 379 -10.95 -28.13 -15.83
CA LYS A 379 -12.32 -27.64 -16.05
C LYS A 379 -12.60 -26.42 -15.18
N VAL A 380 -13.27 -25.44 -15.79
CA VAL A 380 -13.86 -24.30 -15.09
C VAL A 380 -15.36 -24.33 -15.27
N ARG A 381 -16.09 -24.26 -14.16
CA ARG A 381 -17.53 -24.12 -14.15
C ARG A 381 -17.89 -22.79 -13.55
N THR A 382 -18.49 -21.90 -14.32
CA THR A 382 -18.99 -20.61 -13.85
C THR A 382 -20.39 -20.73 -13.29
N GLY A 383 -20.70 -19.94 -12.28
CA GLY A 383 -22.01 -19.84 -11.67
C GLY A 383 -23.07 -19.23 -12.58
N THR A 384 -24.31 -19.25 -12.12
CA THR A 384 -25.45 -18.68 -12.84
C THR A 384 -25.75 -17.27 -12.36
N ASN A 385 -26.31 -16.43 -13.26
CA ASN A 385 -26.74 -15.05 -12.97
C ASN A 385 -25.61 -14.15 -12.42
N LEU A 386 -24.41 -14.26 -13.00
CA LEU A 386 -23.29 -13.39 -12.64
C LEU A 386 -23.45 -12.02 -13.31
N GLN A 387 -23.47 -10.97 -12.51
CA GLN A 387 -23.45 -9.58 -12.94
C GLN A 387 -22.11 -8.99 -12.51
N VAL A 388 -21.14 -9.01 -13.41
CA VAL A 388 -19.77 -8.61 -13.13
C VAL A 388 -19.58 -7.12 -13.42
N ALA A 389 -18.98 -6.39 -12.48
CA ALA A 389 -18.54 -5.02 -12.69
C ALA A 389 -17.02 -4.91 -12.51
N TYR A 390 -16.36 -4.42 -13.56
CA TYR A 390 -14.91 -4.19 -13.57
C TYR A 390 -14.58 -2.73 -13.33
N PHE A 391 -13.73 -2.46 -12.36
CA PHE A 391 -13.27 -1.09 -12.05
C PHE A 391 -12.44 -0.49 -13.19
N ASP A 392 -11.49 -1.24 -13.72
CA ASP A 392 -10.56 -0.74 -14.75
C ASP A 392 -11.24 -0.45 -16.11
N GLN A 393 -12.19 -1.29 -16.52
CA GLN A 393 -12.96 -1.04 -17.75
C GLN A 393 -13.79 0.25 -17.68
N MET A 394 -14.21 0.65 -16.48
CA MET A 394 -14.95 1.91 -16.30
C MET A 394 -14.07 3.14 -16.45
N ARG A 395 -12.76 3.03 -16.14
CA ARG A 395 -11.76 4.09 -16.32
C ARG A 395 -11.61 4.45 -17.80
N ALA A 396 -11.52 3.46 -18.67
CA ALA A 396 -11.42 3.66 -20.13
C ALA A 396 -12.69 4.25 -20.77
N GLN A 397 -13.86 4.12 -20.12
CA GLN A 397 -15.16 4.55 -20.63
C GLN A 397 -15.63 5.90 -20.06
N LEU A 398 -14.77 6.67 -19.41
CA LEU A 398 -15.15 7.93 -18.82
C LEU A 398 -15.23 9.02 -19.90
N ASP A 399 -16.44 9.56 -20.10
CA ASP A 399 -16.66 10.68 -21.00
C ASP A 399 -16.31 11.99 -20.29
N LEU A 400 -15.24 12.64 -20.73
CA LEU A 400 -14.68 13.81 -20.06
C LEU A 400 -15.57 15.07 -20.19
N ASP A 401 -16.48 15.10 -21.14
CA ASP A 401 -17.34 16.24 -21.40
C ASP A 401 -18.69 16.19 -20.67
N LYS A 402 -19.07 15.00 -20.18
CA LYS A 402 -20.30 14.85 -19.37
C LYS A 402 -20.16 15.46 -17.99
N SER A 403 -21.31 15.86 -17.42
CA SER A 403 -21.38 16.26 -16.02
C SER A 403 -21.17 15.06 -15.08
N LEU A 404 -20.75 15.31 -13.84
CA LEU A 404 -20.62 14.25 -12.84
C LEU A 404 -21.96 13.53 -12.64
N ALA A 405 -23.05 14.28 -12.55
CA ALA A 405 -24.40 13.74 -12.39
C ALA A 405 -24.80 12.82 -13.55
N ASP A 406 -24.59 13.25 -14.79
CA ASP A 406 -24.89 12.43 -15.98
C ASP A 406 -23.96 11.20 -16.12
N THR A 407 -22.78 11.26 -15.55
CA THR A 407 -21.86 10.12 -15.52
C THR A 407 -22.35 9.00 -14.60
N ILE A 408 -22.98 9.36 -13.48
CA ILE A 408 -23.56 8.41 -12.51
C ILE A 408 -24.92 7.91 -12.99
N SER A 409 -25.83 8.83 -13.38
CA SER A 409 -27.21 8.51 -13.76
C SER A 409 -27.61 9.24 -15.04
N PRO A 410 -27.32 8.69 -16.22
CA PRO A 410 -27.59 9.34 -17.49
C PRO A 410 -29.08 9.63 -17.68
N GLY A 411 -29.42 10.92 -17.81
CA GLY A 411 -30.80 11.38 -18.06
C GLY A 411 -31.76 11.27 -16.88
N SER A 412 -31.26 11.00 -15.67
CA SER A 412 -32.09 10.95 -14.44
C SER A 412 -31.41 11.70 -13.29
N GLU A 413 -32.19 12.39 -12.47
CA GLU A 413 -31.70 13.00 -11.22
C GLU A 413 -31.65 12.01 -10.05
N TRP A 414 -32.03 10.75 -10.28
CA TRP A 414 -32.14 9.73 -9.25
C TRP A 414 -31.27 8.51 -9.56
N VAL A 415 -30.62 8.00 -8.54
CA VAL A 415 -29.87 6.73 -8.56
C VAL A 415 -30.64 5.73 -7.72
N GLU A 416 -30.78 4.51 -8.22
CA GLU A 416 -31.44 3.42 -7.50
C GLU A 416 -30.38 2.52 -6.86
N ILE A 417 -30.37 2.48 -5.51
CA ILE A 417 -29.36 1.77 -4.73
C ILE A 417 -30.07 0.87 -3.73
N GLY A 418 -29.85 -0.45 -3.79
CA GLY A 418 -30.46 -1.38 -2.84
C GLY A 418 -31.99 -1.30 -2.77
N GLY A 419 -32.64 -0.92 -3.88
CA GLY A 419 -34.10 -0.73 -3.93
C GLY A 419 -34.59 0.61 -3.37
N THR A 420 -33.70 1.48 -2.92
CA THR A 420 -34.02 2.86 -2.50
C THR A 420 -33.60 3.87 -3.57
N ARG A 421 -34.45 4.89 -3.77
CA ARG A 421 -34.13 6.00 -4.68
C ARG A 421 -33.45 7.13 -3.93
N LYS A 422 -32.22 7.46 -4.35
CA LYS A 422 -31.45 8.57 -3.80
C LYS A 422 -31.18 9.62 -4.88
N HIS A 423 -31.28 10.89 -4.52
CA HIS A 423 -30.97 11.97 -5.46
C HIS A 423 -29.48 11.97 -5.81
N VAL A 424 -29.12 12.12 -7.11
CA VAL A 424 -27.73 12.00 -7.60
C VAL A 424 -26.75 12.95 -6.92
N MET A 425 -27.21 14.18 -6.56
CA MET A 425 -26.36 15.14 -5.83
C MET A 425 -26.06 14.67 -4.40
N SER A 426 -27.04 14.06 -3.71
CA SER A 426 -26.82 13.48 -2.39
C SER A 426 -25.89 12.28 -2.46
N TYR A 427 -26.05 11.45 -3.48
CA TYR A 427 -25.18 10.29 -3.75
C TYR A 427 -23.74 10.73 -4.04
N LEU A 428 -23.53 11.75 -4.88
CA LEU A 428 -22.21 12.32 -5.13
C LEU A 428 -21.59 12.93 -3.86
N GLY A 429 -22.43 13.49 -2.97
CA GLY A 429 -22.00 13.97 -1.66
C GLY A 429 -21.39 12.89 -0.79
N ASP A 430 -21.92 11.66 -0.86
CA ASP A 430 -21.37 10.49 -0.14
C ASP A 430 -19.94 10.17 -0.61
N PHE A 431 -19.62 10.43 -1.88
CA PHE A 431 -18.28 10.31 -2.45
C PHE A 431 -17.46 11.60 -2.33
N LEU A 432 -17.82 12.46 -1.36
CA LEU A 432 -17.08 13.68 -1.04
C LEU A 432 -17.05 14.74 -2.16
N PHE A 433 -18.03 14.74 -3.06
CA PHE A 433 -18.21 15.81 -4.03
C PHE A 433 -19.15 16.90 -3.47
N ALA A 434 -18.70 18.15 -3.56
CA ALA A 434 -19.57 19.27 -3.20
C ALA A 434 -20.77 19.38 -4.18
N PRO A 435 -21.97 19.73 -3.72
CA PRO A 435 -23.16 19.80 -4.56
C PRO A 435 -23.00 20.69 -5.81
N GLU A 436 -22.23 21.77 -5.70
CA GLU A 436 -21.93 22.69 -6.80
C GLU A 436 -21.13 22.02 -7.93
N ARG A 437 -20.31 21.01 -7.58
CA ARG A 437 -19.48 20.26 -8.51
C ARG A 437 -20.26 19.23 -9.32
N ALA A 438 -21.47 18.83 -8.89
CA ALA A 438 -22.27 17.81 -9.56
C ALA A 438 -22.57 18.11 -11.03
N ARG A 439 -22.65 19.39 -11.38
CA ARG A 439 -22.88 19.87 -12.77
C ARG A 439 -21.60 20.18 -13.54
N SER A 440 -20.43 20.09 -12.92
CA SER A 440 -19.14 20.32 -13.58
C SER A 440 -18.81 19.17 -14.54
N PRO A 441 -18.10 19.43 -15.65
CA PRO A 441 -17.66 18.37 -16.55
C PRO A 441 -16.54 17.55 -15.92
N VAL A 442 -16.48 16.26 -16.23
CA VAL A 442 -15.47 15.31 -15.70
C VAL A 442 -14.04 15.77 -15.98
N ARG A 443 -13.79 16.46 -17.11
CA ARG A 443 -12.46 17.00 -17.44
C ARG A 443 -11.91 17.98 -16.40
N SER A 444 -12.79 18.64 -15.63
CA SER A 444 -12.39 19.58 -14.57
C SER A 444 -11.90 18.90 -13.29
N LEU A 445 -11.98 17.57 -13.20
CA LEU A 445 -11.58 16.81 -12.04
C LEU A 445 -10.07 16.48 -12.08
N SER A 446 -9.44 16.53 -10.90
CA SER A 446 -8.11 15.94 -10.68
C SER A 446 -8.13 14.42 -10.86
N GLY A 447 -6.96 13.78 -10.98
CA GLY A 447 -6.85 12.32 -11.09
C GLY A 447 -7.57 11.59 -9.96
N GLY A 448 -7.32 11.98 -8.71
CA GLY A 448 -7.97 11.38 -7.55
C GLY A 448 -9.49 11.61 -7.48
N GLU A 449 -9.97 12.80 -7.89
CA GLU A 449 -11.42 13.05 -8.02
C GLU A 449 -12.05 12.18 -9.10
N ARG A 450 -11.35 11.96 -10.23
CA ARG A 450 -11.83 11.03 -11.27
C ARG A 450 -11.95 9.61 -10.76
N ASN A 451 -10.98 9.15 -9.99
CA ASN A 451 -11.03 7.82 -9.38
C ASN A 451 -12.19 7.70 -8.38
N ARG A 452 -12.46 8.71 -7.55
CA ARG A 452 -13.65 8.76 -6.69
C ARG A 452 -14.96 8.72 -7.49
N LEU A 453 -15.03 9.43 -8.63
CA LEU A 453 -16.20 9.39 -9.51
C LEU A 453 -16.37 7.99 -10.13
N LEU A 454 -15.28 7.32 -10.48
CA LEU A 454 -15.31 5.94 -10.97
C LEU A 454 -15.82 4.97 -9.91
N LEU A 455 -15.40 5.12 -8.66
CA LEU A 455 -15.94 4.35 -7.54
C LEU A 455 -17.45 4.61 -7.37
N ALA A 456 -17.87 5.87 -7.37
CA ALA A 456 -19.28 6.22 -7.32
C ALA A 456 -20.06 5.56 -8.46
N ARG A 457 -19.54 5.55 -9.69
CA ARG A 457 -20.16 4.90 -10.85
C ARG A 457 -20.19 3.38 -10.72
N LEU A 458 -19.15 2.77 -10.16
CA LEU A 458 -19.08 1.33 -9.91
C LEU A 458 -20.20 0.89 -8.96
N PHE A 459 -20.32 1.57 -7.82
CA PHE A 459 -21.31 1.22 -6.79
C PHE A 459 -22.74 1.66 -7.11
N ALA A 460 -22.94 2.55 -8.11
CA ALA A 460 -24.26 2.89 -8.62
C ALA A 460 -24.85 1.82 -9.54
N ARG A 461 -24.05 0.88 -10.05
CA ARG A 461 -24.51 -0.19 -10.94
C ARG A 461 -24.86 -1.43 -10.14
N PRO A 462 -25.99 -2.07 -10.43
CA PRO A 462 -26.31 -3.35 -9.81
C PRO A 462 -25.30 -4.40 -10.28
N ALA A 463 -24.51 -4.93 -9.36
CA ALA A 463 -23.56 -6.00 -9.59
C ALA A 463 -23.62 -6.99 -8.43
N ASN A 464 -23.29 -8.26 -8.65
CA ASN A 464 -23.13 -9.27 -7.62
C ASN A 464 -21.72 -9.85 -7.55
N VAL A 465 -20.86 -9.47 -8.50
CA VAL A 465 -19.42 -9.75 -8.51
C VAL A 465 -18.67 -8.45 -8.86
N LEU A 466 -17.83 -7.99 -7.97
CA LEU A 466 -16.94 -6.84 -8.19
C LEU A 466 -15.53 -7.34 -8.48
N VAL A 467 -14.92 -6.80 -9.53
CA VAL A 467 -13.53 -7.09 -9.91
C VAL A 467 -12.73 -5.79 -9.85
N LEU A 468 -11.76 -5.76 -8.97
CA LEU A 468 -10.94 -4.60 -8.68
C LEU A 468 -9.46 -4.98 -8.94
N ASP A 469 -8.89 -4.45 -10.01
CA ASP A 469 -7.48 -4.65 -10.35
C ASP A 469 -6.70 -3.38 -10.00
N GLU A 470 -5.84 -3.45 -8.97
CA GLU A 470 -5.07 -2.34 -8.40
C GLU A 470 -5.90 -1.07 -8.14
N PRO A 471 -7.04 -1.15 -7.43
CA PRO A 471 -7.92 0.01 -7.21
C PRO A 471 -7.28 1.05 -6.28
N THR A 472 -6.28 0.65 -5.50
CA THR A 472 -5.58 1.49 -4.52
C THR A 472 -4.61 2.48 -5.15
N ASN A 473 -4.17 2.23 -6.40
CA ASN A 473 -3.29 3.13 -7.11
C ASN A 473 -3.94 4.50 -7.32
N ASP A 474 -3.22 5.57 -7.04
CA ASP A 474 -3.64 6.96 -7.17
C ASP A 474 -4.83 7.38 -6.26
N LEU A 475 -5.23 6.57 -5.27
CA LEU A 475 -6.22 6.96 -4.27
C LEU A 475 -5.54 7.60 -3.05
N ASP A 476 -6.15 8.66 -2.52
CA ASP A 476 -5.71 9.21 -1.23
C ASP A 476 -6.25 8.40 -0.05
N ILE A 477 -5.62 8.52 1.11
CA ILE A 477 -5.96 7.73 2.31
C ILE A 477 -7.45 7.83 2.66
N PRO A 478 -8.11 9.02 2.68
CA PRO A 478 -9.55 9.10 2.95
C PRO A 478 -10.42 8.36 1.92
N THR A 479 -9.99 8.31 0.65
CA THR A 479 -10.72 7.57 -0.40
C THR A 479 -10.49 6.06 -0.28
N LEU A 480 -9.29 5.64 0.15
CA LEU A 480 -9.00 4.24 0.46
C LEU A 480 -9.86 3.73 1.63
N GLU A 481 -9.96 4.50 2.71
CA GLU A 481 -10.79 4.18 3.87
C GLU A 481 -12.28 4.06 3.48
N LEU A 482 -12.77 4.98 2.64
CA LEU A 482 -14.12 4.90 2.10
C LEU A 482 -14.33 3.63 1.26
N LEU A 483 -13.36 3.27 0.41
CA LEU A 483 -13.43 2.07 -0.40
C LEU A 483 -13.43 0.80 0.46
N GLU A 484 -12.61 0.75 1.52
CA GLU A 484 -12.60 -0.35 2.50
C GLU A 484 -13.97 -0.53 3.16
N GLU A 485 -14.58 0.56 3.64
CA GLU A 485 -15.91 0.53 4.25
C GLU A 485 -16.96 0.00 3.27
N LEU A 486 -16.98 0.52 2.03
CA LEU A 486 -17.90 0.08 0.98
C LEU A 486 -17.75 -1.41 0.63
N LEU A 487 -16.51 -1.88 0.51
CA LEU A 487 -16.25 -3.28 0.18
C LEU A 487 -16.53 -4.22 1.35
N THR A 488 -16.34 -3.73 2.59
CA THR A 488 -16.65 -4.51 3.80
C THR A 488 -18.15 -4.70 3.97
N ASP A 489 -18.95 -3.68 3.66
CA ASP A 489 -20.42 -3.75 3.74
C ASP A 489 -21.08 -4.39 2.50
N TYR A 490 -20.30 -4.66 1.44
CA TYR A 490 -20.83 -5.27 0.21
C TYR A 490 -21.13 -6.76 0.39
N ASP A 491 -22.40 -7.16 0.20
CA ASP A 491 -22.88 -8.56 0.33
C ASP A 491 -22.52 -9.46 -0.87
N GLY A 492 -22.03 -8.89 -1.98
CA GLY A 492 -21.63 -9.62 -3.18
C GLY A 492 -20.23 -10.20 -3.06
N THR A 493 -19.81 -10.90 -4.12
CA THR A 493 -18.45 -11.46 -4.22
C THR A 493 -17.47 -10.38 -4.71
N VAL A 494 -16.30 -10.30 -4.08
CA VAL A 494 -15.22 -9.37 -4.45
C VAL A 494 -14.00 -10.16 -4.87
N LEU A 495 -13.48 -9.85 -6.05
CA LEU A 495 -12.19 -10.34 -6.54
C LEU A 495 -11.26 -9.13 -6.60
N LEU A 496 -10.22 -9.13 -5.78
CA LEU A 496 -9.35 -8.00 -5.54
C LEU A 496 -7.90 -8.34 -5.87
N VAL A 497 -7.28 -7.59 -6.76
CA VAL A 497 -5.82 -7.54 -6.93
C VAL A 497 -5.34 -6.25 -6.30
N SER A 498 -4.48 -6.30 -5.31
CA SER A 498 -3.87 -5.12 -4.71
C SER A 498 -2.50 -5.42 -4.13
N HIS A 499 -1.66 -4.41 -4.10
CA HIS A 499 -0.37 -4.41 -3.42
C HIS A 499 -0.38 -3.62 -2.10
N ASP A 500 -1.54 -3.11 -1.69
CA ASP A 500 -1.73 -2.49 -0.37
C ASP A 500 -2.06 -3.56 0.68
N ARG A 501 -1.13 -3.76 1.62
CA ARG A 501 -1.22 -4.79 2.68
C ARG A 501 -2.38 -4.53 3.63
N ALA A 502 -2.51 -3.28 4.09
CA ALA A 502 -3.56 -2.90 5.02
C ALA A 502 -4.95 -3.00 4.38
N PHE A 503 -5.06 -2.63 3.11
CA PHE A 503 -6.29 -2.76 2.34
C PHE A 503 -6.72 -4.23 2.20
N LEU A 504 -5.78 -5.14 1.90
CA LEU A 504 -6.07 -6.57 1.85
C LEU A 504 -6.52 -7.10 3.21
N ASP A 505 -5.79 -6.78 4.29
CA ASP A 505 -6.14 -7.24 5.64
C ASP A 505 -7.53 -6.77 6.10
N ASN A 506 -7.95 -5.57 5.68
CA ASN A 506 -9.25 -5.00 6.07
C ASN A 506 -10.44 -5.51 5.23
N VAL A 507 -10.21 -5.96 3.98
CA VAL A 507 -11.30 -6.26 3.04
C VAL A 507 -11.48 -7.74 2.78
N VAL A 508 -10.38 -8.53 2.61
CA VAL A 508 -10.50 -9.89 2.11
C VAL A 508 -10.70 -10.93 3.20
N THR A 509 -11.43 -11.98 2.88
CA THR A 509 -11.66 -13.14 3.77
C THR A 509 -10.71 -14.30 3.48
N SER A 510 -10.19 -14.37 2.25
CA SER A 510 -9.18 -15.35 1.84
C SER A 510 -8.30 -14.75 0.73
N VAL A 511 -7.12 -15.32 0.55
CA VAL A 511 -6.20 -14.93 -0.52
C VAL A 511 -5.81 -16.13 -1.36
N ILE A 512 -5.70 -15.93 -2.68
CA ILE A 512 -5.11 -16.88 -3.61
C ILE A 512 -3.74 -16.33 -4.00
N ALA A 513 -2.68 -16.99 -3.52
CA ALA A 513 -1.32 -16.54 -3.68
C ALA A 513 -0.55 -17.37 -4.71
N ALA A 514 0.26 -16.69 -5.54
CA ALA A 514 1.20 -17.33 -6.47
C ALA A 514 2.51 -17.65 -5.75
N GLU A 515 2.85 -18.94 -5.65
CA GLU A 515 4.06 -19.46 -4.98
C GLU A 515 5.22 -19.73 -5.95
N GLY A 516 5.11 -19.26 -7.18
CA GLY A 516 6.11 -19.47 -8.24
C GLY A 516 5.84 -20.72 -9.09
N ASN A 517 6.51 -20.80 -10.24
CA ASN A 517 6.40 -21.90 -11.20
C ASN A 517 4.97 -22.30 -11.62
N GLY A 518 4.02 -21.36 -11.58
CA GLY A 518 2.62 -21.61 -11.88
C GLY A 518 1.80 -22.19 -10.73
N LEU A 519 2.40 -22.43 -9.57
CA LEU A 519 1.71 -22.93 -8.39
C LEU A 519 0.93 -21.80 -7.72
N TRP A 520 -0.38 -22.03 -7.53
CA TRP A 520 -1.27 -21.14 -6.81
C TRP A 520 -1.91 -21.88 -5.64
N ARG A 521 -2.03 -21.20 -4.51
CA ARG A 521 -2.69 -21.75 -3.32
C ARG A 521 -3.63 -20.75 -2.68
N GLU A 522 -4.70 -21.26 -2.13
CA GLU A 522 -5.65 -20.51 -1.31
C GLU A 522 -5.25 -20.56 0.16
N TYR A 523 -5.34 -19.41 0.82
CA TYR A 523 -5.08 -19.21 2.24
C TYR A 523 -6.25 -18.46 2.86
N VAL A 524 -6.64 -18.85 4.07
CA VAL A 524 -7.70 -18.17 4.83
C VAL A 524 -7.12 -16.95 5.53
N GLY A 525 -7.83 -15.82 5.47
CA GLY A 525 -7.44 -14.56 6.07
C GLY A 525 -6.85 -13.55 5.09
N GLY A 526 -6.28 -12.47 5.60
CA GLY A 526 -5.70 -11.37 4.85
C GLY A 526 -4.23 -11.59 4.44
N PHE A 527 -3.56 -10.49 4.14
CA PHE A 527 -2.13 -10.50 3.75
C PHE A 527 -1.23 -10.96 4.92
N THR A 528 -1.49 -10.48 6.13
CA THR A 528 -0.69 -10.82 7.33
C THR A 528 -0.83 -12.30 7.68
N ASP A 529 -2.03 -12.85 7.55
CA ASP A 529 -2.30 -14.27 7.76
C ASP A 529 -1.58 -15.14 6.71
N TRP A 530 -1.66 -14.74 5.44
CA TRP A 530 -0.93 -15.40 4.36
C TRP A 530 0.58 -15.39 4.63
N GLN A 531 1.15 -14.24 5.02
CA GLN A 531 2.60 -14.14 5.27
C GLN A 531 3.04 -15.10 6.36
N THR A 532 2.26 -15.22 7.44
CA THR A 532 2.54 -16.11 8.56
C THR A 532 2.45 -17.59 8.14
N GLN A 533 1.38 -17.96 7.41
CA GLN A 533 1.16 -19.31 6.93
C GLN A 533 2.20 -19.73 5.88
N HIS A 534 2.56 -18.82 4.96
CA HIS A 534 3.57 -19.04 3.94
C HIS A 534 4.96 -19.24 4.55
N ALA A 535 5.38 -18.39 5.51
CA ALA A 535 6.66 -18.53 6.20
C ALA A 535 6.76 -19.89 6.92
N ARG A 536 5.70 -20.31 7.61
CA ARG A 536 5.62 -21.62 8.28
C ARG A 536 5.71 -22.78 7.29
N SER A 537 5.06 -22.68 6.12
CA SER A 537 5.13 -23.72 5.09
C SER A 537 6.51 -23.82 4.45
N GLU A 538 7.20 -22.69 4.25
CA GLU A 538 8.60 -22.67 3.77
C GLU A 538 9.58 -23.30 4.78
N GLU A 539 9.42 -23.03 6.08
CA GLU A 539 10.25 -23.64 7.12
C GLU A 539 10.07 -25.15 7.14
N LEU A 540 8.84 -25.64 7.10
CA LEU A 540 8.54 -27.06 7.02
C LEU A 540 9.13 -27.70 5.76
N ALA A 541 9.05 -27.04 4.61
CA ALA A 541 9.65 -27.52 3.36
C ALA A 541 11.19 -27.57 3.43
N LYS A 542 11.82 -26.57 4.04
CA LYS A 542 13.28 -26.54 4.27
C LYS A 542 13.74 -27.65 5.21
N ASP A 543 12.99 -27.94 6.25
CA ASP A 543 13.30 -29.03 7.20
C ASP A 543 13.08 -30.41 6.57
N ALA A 544 12.02 -30.57 5.75
CA ALA A 544 11.81 -31.79 4.99
C ALA A 544 12.93 -32.01 3.95
N ALA A 545 13.39 -30.97 3.26
CA ALA A 545 14.53 -31.05 2.33
C ALA A 545 15.84 -31.36 3.04
N LYS A 546 16.09 -30.83 4.24
CA LYS A 546 17.27 -31.19 5.06
C LYS A 546 17.24 -32.64 5.47
N ARG A 547 16.10 -33.14 5.97
CA ARG A 547 15.92 -34.54 6.37
C ARG A 547 16.11 -35.52 5.19
N SER A 548 15.58 -35.15 4.01
CA SER A 548 15.78 -35.96 2.79
C SER A 548 17.23 -35.91 2.28
N GLY A 549 17.93 -34.78 2.42
CA GLY A 549 19.34 -34.61 2.09
C GLY A 549 20.26 -35.37 3.06
N GLU A 550 19.95 -35.45 4.35
CA GLU A 550 20.65 -36.25 5.34
C GLU A 550 20.44 -37.76 5.11
N ALA A 551 19.20 -38.16 4.84
CA ALA A 551 18.88 -39.54 4.47
C ALA A 551 19.58 -40.01 3.17
N ALA A 552 19.73 -39.10 2.19
CA ALA A 552 20.46 -39.37 0.95
C ALA A 552 21.99 -39.43 1.17
N ARG A 553 22.54 -38.72 2.16
CA ARG A 553 23.96 -38.80 2.54
C ARG A 553 24.30 -40.07 3.35
N GLU A 554 23.37 -40.53 4.19
CA GLU A 554 23.54 -41.84 4.88
C GLU A 554 23.38 -43.04 3.94
N ALA A 555 22.71 -42.87 2.80
CA ALA A 555 22.53 -43.90 1.78
C ALA A 555 23.67 -43.96 0.74
N ALA A 556 24.68 -43.10 0.81
CA ALA A 556 25.85 -43.17 -0.07
C ALA A 556 26.79 -44.32 0.37
N PRO A 557 27.14 -45.31 -0.50
CA PRO A 557 27.95 -46.44 -0.13
C PRO A 557 29.39 -46.01 0.14
N ALA A 558 29.91 -46.37 1.34
CA ALA A 558 31.33 -46.29 1.67
C ALA A 558 32.16 -47.19 0.73
N PRO A 559 33.45 -46.86 0.43
CA PRO A 559 34.30 -47.68 -0.44
C PRO A 559 34.51 -49.07 0.15
N ARG A 560 34.30 -50.08 -0.70
CA ARG A 560 34.48 -51.50 -0.37
C ARG A 560 35.96 -51.80 -0.27
N ASP A 561 36.41 -52.22 0.90
CA ASP A 561 37.54 -53.06 1.01
C ASP A 561 37.09 -54.55 1.12
N ASP A 562 37.76 -55.38 0.34
CA ASP A 562 37.45 -56.75 0.00
C ASP A 562 37.84 -57.67 1.15
N ALA A 563 36.96 -58.52 1.67
CA ALA A 563 37.27 -59.90 2.08
C ALA A 563 36.04 -60.60 2.71
N GLY A 564 35.56 -61.61 2.01
CA GLY A 564 35.29 -62.94 2.59
C GLY A 564 33.93 -63.27 3.21
N LYS A 565 33.09 -63.94 2.40
CA LYS A 565 32.24 -65.13 2.66
C LYS A 565 31.14 -65.16 3.74
N ASN A 566 29.97 -65.48 3.22
CA ASN A 566 28.90 -66.43 3.65
C ASN A 566 27.53 -65.82 4.06
N ALA A 567 26.61 -66.08 3.16
CA ALA A 567 25.24 -66.60 3.27
C ALA A 567 24.36 -66.26 4.48
N ALA A 568 23.23 -65.60 4.22
CA ALA A 568 21.89 -66.17 4.37
C ALA A 568 20.82 -65.12 4.16
N ALA A 569 19.72 -65.49 3.52
CA ALA A 569 18.53 -64.72 3.18
C ALA A 569 17.83 -64.11 4.40
N GLY A 570 17.47 -62.83 4.30
CA GLY A 570 16.61 -62.16 5.29
C GLY A 570 15.77 -61.11 4.62
N ARG A 571 14.49 -61.39 4.51
CA ARG A 571 13.41 -60.54 3.96
C ARG A 571 13.44 -59.11 4.48
N ASN A 572 13.41 -58.18 3.57
CA ASN A 572 13.18 -56.77 3.83
C ASN A 572 11.71 -56.54 4.19
N THR A 573 11.38 -56.43 5.47
CA THR A 573 10.10 -55.99 5.97
C THR A 573 10.25 -54.53 6.39
N GLN A 574 9.63 -53.64 5.65
CA GLN A 574 9.35 -52.27 6.08
C GLN A 574 8.68 -52.30 7.46
N ARG A 575 9.38 -51.82 8.48
CA ARG A 575 8.81 -51.62 9.81
C ARG A 575 7.91 -50.37 9.76
N SER A 576 6.60 -50.55 9.65
CA SER A 576 5.62 -49.55 10.11
C SER A 576 5.86 -49.29 11.60
N VAL A 577 6.09 -48.06 11.98
CA VAL A 577 6.19 -47.67 13.40
C VAL A 577 4.77 -47.81 13.95
N LYS A 578 4.47 -48.91 14.63
CA LYS A 578 3.21 -49.08 15.36
C LYS A 578 3.28 -48.19 16.60
N LEU A 579 2.20 -47.37 16.80
CA LEU A 579 1.97 -46.67 18.06
C LEU A 579 2.16 -47.63 19.25
N SER A 580 2.80 -47.15 20.31
CA SER A 580 2.90 -47.93 21.54
C SER A 580 1.51 -48.03 22.17
N PHE A 581 1.25 -49.06 22.97
CA PHE A 581 -0.02 -49.27 23.64
C PHE A 581 -0.44 -48.06 24.49
N LYS A 582 0.52 -47.30 25.01
CA LYS A 582 0.30 -46.07 25.77
C LYS A 582 -0.14 -44.94 24.87
N GLU A 583 0.50 -44.77 23.72
CA GLU A 583 0.14 -43.75 22.71
C GLU A 583 -1.22 -44.04 22.07
N GLN A 584 -1.57 -45.30 21.84
CA GLN A 584 -2.89 -45.65 21.32
C GLN A 584 -4.00 -45.30 22.33
N ARG A 585 -3.82 -45.59 23.61
CA ARG A 585 -4.76 -45.25 24.67
C ARG A 585 -4.92 -43.75 24.87
N GLU A 586 -3.82 -42.98 24.70
CA GLU A 586 -3.79 -41.52 24.74
C GLU A 586 -4.56 -40.96 23.55
N LEU A 587 -4.35 -41.47 22.33
CA LEU A 587 -5.08 -41.09 21.13
C LEU A 587 -6.59 -41.32 21.22
N ASP A 588 -7.02 -42.42 21.86
CA ASP A 588 -8.44 -42.76 22.05
C ASP A 588 -9.08 -41.87 23.12
N ALA A 589 -8.33 -41.32 24.09
CA ALA A 589 -8.84 -40.44 25.17
C ALA A 589 -8.86 -38.95 24.80
N LEU A 590 -7.98 -38.50 23.90
CA LEU A 590 -7.83 -37.08 23.52
C LEU A 590 -9.13 -36.46 22.95
N PRO A 591 -9.94 -37.12 22.08
CA PRO A 591 -11.17 -36.53 21.57
C PRO A 591 -12.20 -36.21 22.67
N GLU A 592 -12.32 -37.06 23.70
CA GLU A 592 -13.20 -36.82 24.84
C GLU A 592 -12.68 -35.64 25.70
N GLN A 593 -11.38 -35.54 25.84
CA GLN A 593 -10.72 -34.44 26.58
C GLN A 593 -10.89 -33.10 25.85
N ILE A 594 -10.70 -33.06 24.53
CA ILE A 594 -10.93 -31.86 23.70
C ILE A 594 -12.40 -31.44 23.81
N ALA A 595 -13.35 -32.36 23.64
CA ALA A 595 -14.77 -32.05 23.74
C ALA A 595 -15.19 -31.53 25.14
N ALA A 596 -14.54 -32.00 26.21
CA ALA A 596 -14.80 -31.50 27.57
C ALA A 596 -14.25 -30.05 27.76
N LEU A 597 -13.05 -29.76 27.23
CA LEU A 597 -12.46 -28.42 27.27
C LEU A 597 -13.28 -27.41 26.44
N GLU A 598 -13.74 -27.79 25.25
CA GLU A 598 -14.61 -26.96 24.40
C GLU A 598 -15.97 -26.68 25.10
N ALA A 599 -16.55 -27.68 25.78
CA ALA A 599 -17.79 -27.50 26.51
C ALA A 599 -17.63 -26.54 27.71
N GLU A 600 -16.50 -26.64 28.44
CA GLU A 600 -16.16 -25.73 29.53
C GLU A 600 -15.95 -24.31 29.02
N GLN A 601 -15.21 -24.13 27.92
CA GLN A 601 -14.97 -22.85 27.27
C GLN A 601 -16.27 -22.18 26.83
N LYS A 602 -17.15 -22.93 26.20
CA LYS A 602 -18.47 -22.45 25.77
C LYS A 602 -19.36 -22.04 26.95
N ALA A 603 -19.29 -22.75 28.06
CA ALA A 603 -20.03 -22.42 29.26
C ALA A 603 -19.51 -21.13 29.92
N ILE A 604 -18.21 -20.93 29.95
CA ILE A 604 -17.59 -19.71 30.47
C ILE A 604 -17.90 -18.52 29.55
N ASN A 605 -17.79 -18.70 28.24
CA ASN A 605 -18.12 -17.65 27.26
C ASN A 605 -19.57 -17.18 27.42
N ALA A 606 -20.50 -18.08 27.54
CA ALA A 606 -21.92 -17.75 27.76
C ALA A 606 -22.16 -16.96 29.06
N GLN A 607 -21.33 -17.16 30.10
CA GLN A 607 -21.39 -16.38 31.33
C GLN A 607 -20.74 -15.00 31.20
N LEU A 608 -19.72 -14.85 30.34
CA LEU A 608 -19.02 -13.59 30.11
C LEU A 608 -19.78 -12.68 29.14
N GLU A 609 -20.49 -13.24 28.16
CA GLU A 609 -21.30 -12.48 27.16
C GLU A 609 -22.39 -11.61 27.78
N ASP A 610 -22.97 -12.04 28.90
CA ASP A 610 -24.02 -11.26 29.59
C ASP A 610 -23.48 -9.99 30.29
N GLY A 611 -22.15 -9.84 30.46
CA GLY A 611 -21.52 -8.68 31.07
C GLY A 611 -21.97 -8.37 32.52
N SER A 612 -23.08 -8.97 32.97
CA SER A 612 -23.68 -8.75 34.30
C SER A 612 -22.81 -9.28 35.44
N ILE A 613 -21.93 -10.22 35.13
CA ILE A 613 -21.02 -10.85 36.11
C ILE A 613 -19.99 -9.85 36.67
N PHE A 614 -19.46 -8.96 35.83
CA PHE A 614 -18.54 -7.91 36.25
C PHE A 614 -19.19 -6.84 37.13
N ALA A 615 -20.50 -6.64 36.93
CA ALA A 615 -21.28 -5.71 37.74
C ALA A 615 -21.69 -6.30 39.12
N ARG A 616 -21.79 -7.64 39.21
CA ARG A 616 -22.18 -8.34 40.46
C ARG A 616 -20.99 -8.78 41.29
N ASP A 617 -19.96 -9.34 40.65
CA ASP A 617 -18.72 -9.77 41.33
C ASP A 617 -17.53 -9.67 40.35
N ALA A 618 -16.81 -8.56 40.41
CA ALA A 618 -15.65 -8.29 39.56
C ALA A 618 -14.51 -9.31 39.75
N LYS A 619 -14.40 -9.94 40.94
CA LYS A 619 -13.38 -10.98 41.18
C LYS A 619 -13.70 -12.28 40.47
N GLU A 620 -14.96 -12.68 40.42
CA GLU A 620 -15.41 -13.88 39.69
C GLU A 620 -15.31 -13.65 38.21
N GLY A 621 -15.65 -12.45 37.67
CA GLY A 621 -15.43 -12.09 36.27
C GLY A 621 -13.96 -12.19 35.85
N THR A 622 -13.02 -11.68 36.64
CA THR A 622 -11.58 -11.80 36.41
C THR A 622 -11.14 -13.26 36.40
N ARG A 623 -11.58 -14.06 37.37
CA ARG A 623 -11.25 -15.48 37.48
C ARG A 623 -11.74 -16.30 36.26
N LEU A 624 -12.95 -16.00 35.77
CA LEU A 624 -13.50 -16.66 34.59
C LEU A 624 -12.73 -16.26 33.33
N THR A 625 -12.28 -15.01 33.21
CA THR A 625 -11.44 -14.55 32.11
C THR A 625 -10.07 -15.23 32.11
N GLU A 626 -9.43 -15.35 33.28
CA GLU A 626 -8.17 -16.08 33.45
C GLU A 626 -8.33 -17.57 33.13
N ARG A 627 -9.44 -18.20 33.56
CA ARG A 627 -9.74 -19.61 33.26
C ARG A 627 -9.99 -19.81 31.76
N TYR A 628 -10.70 -18.88 31.10
CA TYR A 628 -10.93 -18.90 29.66
C TYR A 628 -9.61 -18.89 28.87
N ALA A 629 -8.68 -17.99 29.22
CA ALA A 629 -7.37 -17.94 28.60
C ALA A 629 -6.54 -19.20 28.83
N ALA A 630 -6.60 -19.79 30.03
CA ALA A 630 -5.93 -21.06 30.32
C ALA A 630 -6.53 -22.25 29.53
N LEU A 631 -7.85 -22.25 29.29
CA LEU A 631 -8.51 -23.26 28.46
C LEU A 631 -8.08 -23.20 27.00
N ASP A 632 -7.84 -22.01 26.44
CA ASP A 632 -7.30 -21.84 25.09
C ASP A 632 -5.93 -22.53 24.95
N ASP A 633 -5.04 -22.31 25.91
CA ASP A 633 -3.72 -22.96 25.94
C ASP A 633 -3.82 -24.49 26.12
N GLU A 634 -4.67 -24.97 27.04
CA GLU A 634 -4.90 -26.40 27.28
C GLU A 634 -5.48 -27.09 26.03
N LEU A 635 -6.38 -26.43 25.31
CA LEU A 635 -7.03 -26.93 24.10
C LEU A 635 -6.03 -27.03 22.93
N LEU A 636 -5.16 -26.01 22.79
CA LEU A 636 -4.09 -25.99 21.78
C LEU A 636 -3.13 -27.17 21.98
N VAL A 637 -2.67 -27.38 23.22
CA VAL A 637 -1.75 -28.49 23.56
C VAL A 637 -2.41 -29.86 23.31
N ALA A 638 -3.71 -30.01 23.63
CA ALA A 638 -4.43 -31.25 23.38
C ALA A 638 -4.60 -31.54 21.88
N LEU A 639 -4.89 -30.53 21.06
CA LEU A 639 -5.00 -30.62 19.60
C LEU A 639 -3.65 -30.96 18.95
N GLU A 640 -2.58 -30.27 19.32
CA GLU A 640 -1.22 -30.57 18.81
C GLU A 640 -0.82 -32.02 19.12
N ARG A 641 -1.14 -32.48 20.34
CA ARG A 641 -0.83 -33.85 20.74
C ARG A 641 -1.65 -34.88 19.99
N TRP A 642 -2.92 -34.58 19.72
CA TRP A 642 -3.79 -35.44 18.91
C TRP A 642 -3.30 -35.55 17.47
N GLU A 643 -2.90 -34.41 16.85
CA GLU A 643 -2.33 -34.42 15.50
C GLU A 643 -1.01 -35.20 15.40
N GLU A 644 -0.12 -35.06 16.39
CA GLU A 644 1.14 -35.85 16.44
C GLU A 644 0.87 -37.36 16.44
N LEU A 645 -0.06 -37.79 17.27
CA LEU A 645 -0.39 -39.20 17.41
C LEU A 645 -1.13 -39.75 16.19
N GLU A 646 -2.01 -38.91 15.58
CA GLU A 646 -2.69 -39.30 14.36
C GLU A 646 -1.76 -39.35 13.14
N ALA A 647 -0.80 -38.43 13.04
CA ALA A 647 0.24 -38.48 12.02
C ALA A 647 1.13 -39.75 12.11
N LYS A 648 1.42 -40.20 13.33
CA LYS A 648 2.12 -41.50 13.56
C LYS A 648 1.25 -42.72 13.19
N ARG A 649 -0.08 -42.58 13.20
CA ARG A 649 -1.02 -43.68 12.89
C ARG A 649 -1.23 -43.86 11.39
N LYS A 650 -1.19 -42.76 10.59
CA LYS A 650 -1.33 -42.83 9.12
C LYS A 650 0.01 -43.30 8.52
N PRO A 651 0.11 -44.47 7.88
CA PRO A 651 1.29 -44.81 7.10
C PRO A 651 1.33 -43.96 5.85
N SER A 652 2.49 -43.32 5.60
CA SER A 652 2.79 -42.55 4.39
C SER A 652 2.68 -43.44 3.14
#